data_f6c63368ce23dec22b84803ded10b326
#
_entry.id   f6c63368ce23dec22b84803ded10b326
#
_cell.length_a   1.000
_cell.length_b   1.000
_cell.length_c   1.000
_cell.angle_alpha   90.00
_cell.angle_beta   90.00
_cell.angle_gamma   90.00
#
_symmetry.space_group_name_H-M   'P 1'
#
loop_
_entity.id
_entity.type
_entity.pdbx_description
1 polymer ?
#
loop_
_entity_poly.entity_id
_entity_poly.type
_entity_poly.pdbx_seq_one_letter_code
_entity_poly.pdbx_strand_id
1 'polypeptide(L)'
;MGNALSDKERALMDAYWRAANYLSVGQIYLYDNPLLKQSLTKDHIKPRLLGHWGTTPGLNFIYVHLNRVIKKHDLDMIYITGPGHGGPGLVANAYLEGTYTEVYPNISRDEEGMKRLFTQFSFPGGIPSHVAPETPGSIHEGGELGYAVSHAYGAAFDNPDLIVACVVGDGEAETGPLATSWHSNKFLNPAMDGAVLPILHLNGYKIANPCILARISHEELDHLFRGYGYTPYFVEGHEPEKMHELMAETIDTVIGEIQRIKADARRNGFKERPRWPMIVLRTPKGWTCPKEIDGKRTEDYWRSHQVPMGEMHENPAHVRILEEWMKSYKPAELFDGSGRLRPDLADLAPRGTRRMSANPHTNGGLLLRELRLPNFRHYAVEVSAPGAASAESTRVMGRFLRDVMKLNMEERNFRLFSPDENNSNRWQDVLEVTNRAWVAETRPWDDHLAPDGRVMEMLSEHQCQGWLEGYLLTGRHGFFSCYEAFIHIIDAMFNQHAKWLKVCNHIPWRRPIGSLNYLLSSHVWRQDHNGFSHQDPGFIDHVVNKKAEVVRVYLPPDANCLLSVTDHCLRSRNYVNVVVAGKQPAPQWLTMDEAVKHCQAGLGIWEWASNDRGGEPDVVMACCGDVPTLETLAAVDLLRRHAPDLKVRVINVVNLMKLQPSSEHPHGLSDHDFDALFTTDKPIIFAFHGYPSLIHRLTYRRTGHPNIHVRGYKEEGTTTTPFDMCVLNDLDRFHLVSDVIDRVPKLGARAAYAKQAIRDKLIDHKEFIARYGDDMPEITGWRWGQEAASAGVHSTEADNV
;
A
#
# COMPACT_ATOMS: atom_id res chain seq x y z
N MET A 1 -44.65 18.91 -5.70
CA MET A 1 -43.19 19.00 -5.79
C MET A 1 -42.85 19.06 -7.25
N GLY A 2 -42.06 20.01 -7.74
CA GLY A 2 -41.67 20.05 -9.17
C GLY A 2 -40.71 18.90 -9.44
N ASN A 3 -40.74 18.33 -10.66
CA ASN A 3 -39.79 17.28 -11.04
C ASN A 3 -38.37 17.81 -10.95
N ALA A 4 -37.43 16.99 -10.41
CA ALA A 4 -36.02 17.35 -10.31
C ALA A 4 -35.35 17.53 -11.68
N LEU A 5 -35.89 16.87 -12.71
CA LEU A 5 -35.47 16.96 -14.11
C LEU A 5 -36.61 17.49 -14.97
N SER A 6 -36.27 18.34 -15.94
CA SER A 6 -37.17 18.58 -17.06
C SER A 6 -37.23 17.35 -18.00
N ASP A 7 -38.31 17.20 -18.78
CA ASP A 7 -38.41 16.08 -19.72
C ASP A 7 -37.24 16.05 -20.71
N LYS A 8 -36.75 17.22 -21.13
CA LYS A 8 -35.56 17.33 -21.99
C LYS A 8 -34.31 16.86 -21.32
N GLU A 9 -34.05 17.25 -20.07
CA GLU A 9 -32.86 16.82 -19.30
C GLU A 9 -32.89 15.32 -19.04
N ARG A 10 -34.03 14.79 -18.64
CA ARG A 10 -34.22 13.34 -18.43
C ARG A 10 -33.92 12.55 -19.72
N ALA A 11 -34.45 13.01 -20.88
CA ALA A 11 -34.20 12.36 -22.17
C ALA A 11 -32.71 12.42 -22.57
N LEU A 12 -32.02 13.53 -22.32
CA LEU A 12 -30.59 13.65 -22.60
C LEU A 12 -29.75 12.79 -21.66
N MET A 13 -30.07 12.70 -20.36
CA MET A 13 -29.36 11.85 -19.40
C MET A 13 -29.55 10.37 -19.73
N ASP A 14 -30.75 9.94 -20.10
CA ASP A 14 -30.99 8.59 -20.59
C ASP A 14 -30.16 8.29 -21.85
N ALA A 15 -30.14 9.22 -22.81
CA ALA A 15 -29.35 9.06 -24.03
C ALA A 15 -27.83 8.96 -23.71
N TYR A 16 -27.31 9.76 -22.80
CA TYR A 16 -25.90 9.67 -22.39
C TYR A 16 -25.61 8.33 -21.69
N TRP A 17 -26.46 7.88 -20.78
CA TRP A 17 -26.37 6.57 -20.16
C TRP A 17 -26.38 5.42 -21.15
N ARG A 18 -27.30 5.50 -22.18
CA ARG A 18 -27.31 4.53 -23.28
C ARG A 18 -26.01 4.56 -24.10
N ALA A 19 -25.41 5.74 -24.32
CA ALA A 19 -24.15 5.87 -25.02
C ALA A 19 -23.00 5.21 -24.22
N ALA A 20 -22.93 5.42 -22.91
CA ALA A 20 -21.94 4.75 -22.04
C ALA A 20 -22.12 3.23 -22.04
N ASN A 21 -23.38 2.76 -21.97
CA ASN A 21 -23.67 1.31 -22.00
C ASN A 21 -23.30 0.72 -23.37
N TYR A 22 -23.65 1.39 -24.49
CA TYR A 22 -23.28 0.99 -25.85
C TYR A 22 -21.77 0.80 -26.01
N LEU A 23 -21.00 1.81 -25.57
CA LEU A 23 -19.55 1.74 -25.62
C LEU A 23 -19.00 0.63 -24.70
N SER A 24 -19.64 0.38 -23.56
CA SER A 24 -19.22 -0.68 -22.64
C SER A 24 -19.46 -2.08 -23.23
N VAL A 25 -20.60 -2.32 -23.88
CA VAL A 25 -20.87 -3.58 -24.58
C VAL A 25 -19.91 -3.76 -25.76
N GLY A 26 -19.68 -2.69 -26.56
CA GLY A 26 -18.73 -2.71 -27.67
C GLY A 26 -17.30 -3.10 -27.24
N GLN A 27 -16.82 -2.57 -26.10
CA GLN A 27 -15.52 -2.94 -25.52
C GLN A 27 -15.42 -4.44 -25.18
N ILE A 28 -16.50 -5.05 -24.71
CA ILE A 28 -16.52 -6.49 -24.36
C ILE A 28 -16.53 -7.35 -25.62
N TYR A 29 -17.31 -6.98 -26.63
CA TYR A 29 -17.66 -7.89 -27.73
C TYR A 29 -17.03 -7.55 -29.08
N LEU A 30 -16.92 -6.25 -29.45
CA LEU A 30 -16.66 -5.88 -30.83
C LEU A 30 -15.16 -5.70 -31.14
N TYR A 31 -14.83 -6.19 -32.31
CA TYR A 31 -13.53 -5.98 -32.96
C TYR A 31 -13.63 -4.98 -34.10
N ASP A 32 -14.78 -4.94 -34.82
CA ASP A 32 -15.06 -4.06 -35.93
C ASP A 32 -16.55 -3.66 -35.98
N ASN A 33 -16.95 -2.81 -36.97
CA ASN A 33 -18.31 -2.32 -37.14
C ASN A 33 -18.91 -1.60 -35.91
N PRO A 34 -18.19 -0.63 -35.34
CA PRO A 34 -18.55 -0.02 -34.05
C PRO A 34 -19.85 0.78 -34.08
N LEU A 35 -20.37 1.14 -35.23
CA LEU A 35 -21.63 1.88 -35.42
C LEU A 35 -22.80 1.02 -35.98
N LEU A 36 -22.58 -0.30 -36.09
CA LEU A 36 -23.58 -1.24 -36.65
C LEU A 36 -24.10 -0.79 -38.05
N LYS A 37 -23.23 -0.26 -38.90
CA LYS A 37 -23.58 0.18 -40.28
C LYS A 37 -23.98 -0.98 -41.18
N GLN A 38 -23.59 -2.18 -40.79
CA GLN A 38 -23.99 -3.45 -41.42
C GLN A 38 -24.37 -4.45 -40.36
N SER A 39 -25.07 -5.52 -40.72
CA SER A 39 -25.41 -6.59 -39.77
C SER A 39 -24.17 -7.22 -39.19
N LEU A 40 -24.21 -7.57 -37.89
CA LEU A 40 -23.09 -8.22 -37.23
C LEU A 40 -22.81 -9.59 -37.83
N THR A 41 -21.56 -9.89 -38.02
CA THR A 41 -21.02 -11.19 -38.39
C THR A 41 -19.96 -11.63 -37.38
N LYS A 42 -19.54 -12.88 -37.44
CA LYS A 42 -18.48 -13.41 -36.58
C LYS A 42 -17.16 -12.62 -36.69
N ASP A 43 -16.87 -12.08 -37.88
CA ASP A 43 -15.65 -11.32 -38.13
C ASP A 43 -15.63 -9.97 -37.42
N HIS A 44 -16.78 -9.47 -36.99
CA HIS A 44 -16.88 -8.27 -36.18
C HIS A 44 -16.68 -8.50 -34.68
N ILE A 45 -16.63 -9.78 -34.25
CA ILE A 45 -16.57 -10.19 -32.84
C ILE A 45 -15.13 -10.54 -32.44
N LYS A 46 -14.72 -10.16 -31.25
CA LYS A 46 -13.43 -10.52 -30.67
C LYS A 46 -13.26 -12.04 -30.58
N PRO A 47 -12.06 -12.57 -30.85
CA PRO A 47 -11.80 -14.01 -30.70
C PRO A 47 -11.85 -14.47 -29.23
N ARG A 48 -11.63 -13.58 -28.26
CA ARG A 48 -11.74 -13.82 -26.84
C ARG A 48 -12.62 -12.75 -26.21
N LEU A 49 -13.69 -13.16 -25.57
CA LEU A 49 -14.65 -12.28 -24.92
C LEU A 49 -14.30 -12.17 -23.43
N LEU A 50 -13.89 -11.00 -23.02
CA LEU A 50 -13.45 -10.72 -21.64
C LEU A 50 -14.04 -9.38 -21.19
N GLY A 51 -14.48 -9.35 -19.93
CA GLY A 51 -15.06 -8.17 -19.30
C GLY A 51 -16.22 -8.53 -18.38
N HIS A 52 -16.77 -7.55 -17.70
CA HIS A 52 -17.85 -7.74 -16.76
C HIS A 52 -18.98 -6.74 -17.04
N TRP A 53 -20.13 -7.27 -17.39
CA TRP A 53 -21.31 -6.45 -17.66
C TRP A 53 -22.10 -6.12 -16.39
N GLY A 54 -22.19 -7.07 -15.47
CA GLY A 54 -23.17 -7.09 -14.38
C GLY A 54 -23.30 -5.81 -13.54
N THR A 55 -22.21 -5.16 -13.22
CA THR A 55 -22.20 -3.89 -12.47
C THR A 55 -22.11 -2.64 -13.36
N THR A 56 -21.64 -2.79 -14.59
CA THR A 56 -21.31 -1.70 -15.49
C THR A 56 -22.47 -0.73 -15.76
N PRO A 57 -23.71 -1.17 -16.03
CA PRO A 57 -24.81 -0.22 -16.30
C PRO A 57 -25.18 0.64 -15.09
N GLY A 58 -25.07 0.10 -13.87
CA GLY A 58 -25.25 0.89 -12.65
C GLY A 58 -24.14 1.92 -12.44
N LEU A 59 -22.90 1.56 -12.73
CA LEU A 59 -21.77 2.50 -12.69
C LEU A 59 -21.94 3.65 -13.68
N ASN A 60 -22.36 3.36 -14.91
CA ASN A 60 -22.65 4.35 -15.94
C ASN A 60 -23.83 5.26 -15.53
N PHE A 61 -24.83 4.68 -14.88
CA PHE A 61 -25.99 5.43 -14.38
C PHE A 61 -25.60 6.43 -13.29
N ILE A 62 -24.79 6.00 -12.33
CA ILE A 62 -24.26 6.89 -11.30
C ILE A 62 -23.43 8.02 -11.95
N TYR A 63 -22.56 7.68 -12.89
CA TYR A 63 -21.61 8.63 -13.49
C TYR A 63 -22.32 9.80 -14.19
N VAL A 64 -23.38 9.55 -14.98
CA VAL A 64 -24.12 10.62 -15.66
C VAL A 64 -24.83 11.57 -14.67
N HIS A 65 -25.34 11.04 -13.56
CA HIS A 65 -25.95 11.85 -12.51
C HIS A 65 -24.92 12.70 -11.76
N LEU A 66 -23.72 12.19 -11.53
CA LEU A 66 -22.62 12.96 -10.97
C LEU A 66 -22.16 14.07 -11.92
N ASN A 67 -22.06 13.82 -13.22
CA ASN A 67 -21.78 14.87 -14.22
C ASN A 67 -22.79 16.01 -14.17
N ARG A 68 -24.08 15.70 -13.98
CA ARG A 68 -25.14 16.70 -13.85
C ARG A 68 -24.92 17.61 -12.65
N VAL A 69 -24.68 17.07 -11.45
CA VAL A 69 -24.51 17.89 -10.25
C VAL A 69 -23.18 18.63 -10.23
N ILE A 70 -22.11 18.07 -10.81
CA ILE A 70 -20.84 18.77 -11.00
C ILE A 70 -21.07 20.06 -11.82
N LYS A 71 -21.78 19.97 -12.93
CA LYS A 71 -22.12 21.15 -13.74
C LYS A 71 -23.04 22.12 -13.03
N LYS A 72 -24.05 21.62 -12.33
CA LYS A 72 -25.04 22.43 -11.62
C LYS A 72 -24.42 23.28 -10.50
N HIS A 73 -23.44 22.75 -9.78
CA HIS A 73 -22.87 23.35 -8.59
C HIS A 73 -21.36 23.67 -8.68
N ASP A 74 -20.76 23.51 -9.87
CA ASP A 74 -19.31 23.67 -10.12
C ASP A 74 -18.43 22.87 -9.13
N LEU A 75 -18.77 21.59 -8.90
CA LEU A 75 -18.12 20.76 -7.91
C LEU A 75 -16.75 20.29 -8.37
N ASP A 76 -15.85 20.15 -7.40
CA ASP A 76 -14.59 19.39 -7.54
C ASP A 76 -14.85 17.96 -7.07
N MET A 77 -14.87 17.01 -8.01
CA MET A 77 -15.28 15.64 -7.71
C MET A 77 -14.40 14.62 -8.43
N ILE A 78 -14.12 13.51 -7.75
CA ILE A 78 -13.53 12.30 -8.36
C ILE A 78 -14.45 11.10 -8.15
N TYR A 79 -14.25 10.06 -8.97
CA TYR A 79 -15.06 8.86 -8.98
C TYR A 79 -14.21 7.63 -8.66
N ILE A 80 -14.51 6.94 -7.59
CA ILE A 80 -13.87 5.66 -7.22
C ILE A 80 -14.83 4.52 -7.52
N THR A 81 -14.35 3.57 -8.30
CA THR A 81 -15.07 2.37 -8.68
C THR A 81 -14.60 1.20 -7.83
N GLY A 82 -15.27 0.94 -6.71
CA GLY A 82 -14.97 -0.20 -5.84
C GLY A 82 -15.07 -1.54 -6.57
N PRO A 83 -16.19 -1.82 -7.30
CA PRO A 83 -16.25 -2.98 -8.18
C PRO A 83 -15.43 -2.74 -9.47
N GLY A 84 -14.09 -2.79 -9.36
CA GLY A 84 -13.15 -2.45 -10.44
C GLY A 84 -13.30 -3.30 -11.70
N HIS A 85 -13.95 -4.46 -11.60
CA HIS A 85 -14.35 -5.25 -12.77
C HIS A 85 -15.38 -4.52 -13.68
N GLY A 86 -16.01 -3.45 -13.22
CA GLY A 86 -16.79 -2.52 -14.06
C GLY A 86 -15.95 -1.57 -14.91
N GLY A 87 -14.69 -1.88 -15.17
CA GLY A 87 -13.76 -1.11 -16.00
C GLY A 87 -14.31 -0.61 -17.34
N PRO A 88 -15.12 -1.40 -18.10
CA PRO A 88 -15.71 -0.90 -19.35
C PRO A 88 -16.48 0.40 -19.19
N GLY A 89 -17.19 0.57 -18.06
CA GLY A 89 -17.96 1.77 -17.76
C GLY A 89 -17.08 3.00 -17.54
N LEU A 90 -15.99 2.87 -16.77
CA LEU A 90 -15.08 4.00 -16.54
C LEU A 90 -14.37 4.42 -17.83
N VAL A 91 -13.90 3.47 -18.64
CA VAL A 91 -13.29 3.74 -19.95
C VAL A 91 -14.29 4.44 -20.89
N ALA A 92 -15.54 3.94 -20.94
CA ALA A 92 -16.61 4.55 -21.76
C ALA A 92 -16.86 6.00 -21.35
N ASN A 93 -17.00 6.30 -20.06
CA ASN A 93 -17.25 7.65 -19.58
C ASN A 93 -16.06 8.59 -19.80
N ALA A 94 -14.83 8.14 -19.58
CA ALA A 94 -13.62 8.92 -19.88
C ALA A 94 -13.49 9.25 -21.37
N TYR A 95 -13.93 8.34 -22.25
CA TYR A 95 -14.00 8.58 -23.70
C TYR A 95 -15.09 9.58 -24.07
N LEU A 96 -16.30 9.45 -23.52
CA LEU A 96 -17.40 10.38 -23.75
C LEU A 96 -17.08 11.81 -23.28
N GLU A 97 -16.38 11.95 -22.15
CA GLU A 97 -15.88 13.23 -21.65
C GLU A 97 -14.75 13.83 -22.52
N GLY A 98 -14.12 13.03 -23.34
CA GLY A 98 -13.01 13.42 -24.20
C GLY A 98 -11.62 13.28 -23.58
N THR A 99 -11.50 13.07 -22.28
CA THR A 99 -10.20 12.94 -21.59
C THR A 99 -9.39 11.77 -22.11
N TYR A 100 -10.05 10.67 -22.45
CA TYR A 100 -9.38 9.49 -23.00
C TYR A 100 -8.61 9.82 -24.29
N THR A 101 -9.24 10.57 -25.20
CA THR A 101 -8.61 11.03 -26.45
C THR A 101 -7.51 12.07 -26.20
N GLU A 102 -7.64 12.91 -25.17
CA GLU A 102 -6.61 13.90 -24.82
C GLU A 102 -5.28 13.22 -24.40
N VAL A 103 -5.37 12.11 -23.68
CA VAL A 103 -4.17 11.38 -23.24
C VAL A 103 -3.72 10.30 -24.22
N TYR A 104 -4.64 9.81 -25.08
CA TYR A 104 -4.38 8.83 -26.13
C TYR A 104 -4.93 9.32 -27.48
N PRO A 105 -4.25 10.24 -28.19
CA PRO A 105 -4.76 10.87 -29.41
C PRO A 105 -5.07 9.90 -30.56
N ASN A 106 -4.46 8.71 -30.55
CA ASN A 106 -4.75 7.64 -31.51
C ASN A 106 -6.15 7.01 -31.32
N ILE A 107 -6.80 7.26 -30.18
CA ILE A 107 -8.17 6.86 -29.90
C ILE A 107 -9.03 8.11 -30.06
N SER A 108 -9.29 8.47 -31.32
CA SER A 108 -10.03 9.67 -31.70
C SER A 108 -11.53 9.56 -31.38
N ARG A 109 -12.21 10.69 -31.29
CA ARG A 109 -13.67 10.72 -31.05
C ARG A 109 -14.45 10.60 -32.36
N ASP A 110 -14.28 9.50 -33.07
CA ASP A 110 -14.91 9.13 -34.31
C ASP A 110 -15.02 7.61 -34.46
N GLU A 111 -15.50 7.10 -35.57
CA GLU A 111 -15.70 5.69 -35.82
C GLU A 111 -14.41 4.88 -35.71
N GLU A 112 -13.30 5.39 -36.25
CA GLU A 112 -12.03 4.71 -36.18
C GLU A 112 -11.46 4.66 -34.74
N GLY A 113 -11.57 5.77 -34.00
CA GLY A 113 -11.20 5.82 -32.59
C GLY A 113 -12.09 4.93 -31.72
N MET A 114 -13.41 4.87 -32.02
CA MET A 114 -14.31 3.93 -31.32
C MET A 114 -13.95 2.47 -31.59
N LYS A 115 -13.59 2.12 -32.82
CA LYS A 115 -13.09 0.79 -33.18
C LYS A 115 -11.83 0.44 -32.37
N ARG A 116 -10.87 1.36 -32.27
CA ARG A 116 -9.66 1.17 -31.49
C ARG A 116 -9.94 1.05 -30.00
N LEU A 117 -10.88 1.85 -29.47
CA LEU A 117 -11.34 1.77 -28.09
C LEU A 117 -11.89 0.37 -27.77
N PHE A 118 -12.71 -0.17 -28.65
CA PHE A 118 -13.29 -1.50 -28.49
C PHE A 118 -12.18 -2.58 -28.57
N THR A 119 -11.34 -2.51 -29.60
CA THR A 119 -10.32 -3.52 -29.84
C THR A 119 -9.32 -3.63 -28.69
N GLN A 120 -8.84 -2.51 -28.15
CA GLN A 120 -7.80 -2.52 -27.11
C GLN A 120 -8.25 -3.10 -25.77
N PHE A 121 -9.56 -3.06 -25.47
CA PHE A 121 -10.09 -3.49 -24.17
C PHE A 121 -9.90 -5.00 -23.99
N SER A 122 -9.17 -5.38 -22.95
CA SER A 122 -8.83 -6.78 -22.61
C SER A 122 -8.23 -7.58 -23.80
N PHE A 123 -7.40 -6.90 -24.60
CA PHE A 123 -6.76 -7.43 -25.79
C PHE A 123 -5.22 -7.36 -25.65
N PRO A 124 -4.44 -8.28 -26.26
CA PRO A 124 -2.98 -8.25 -26.19
C PRO A 124 -2.41 -6.89 -26.63
N GLY A 125 -1.61 -6.27 -25.77
CA GLY A 125 -1.04 -4.93 -25.99
C GLY A 125 -1.99 -3.76 -25.74
N GLY A 126 -3.22 -4.03 -25.27
CA GLY A 126 -4.21 -3.04 -24.88
C GLY A 126 -4.28 -2.82 -23.37
N ILE A 127 -5.47 -2.50 -22.88
CA ILE A 127 -5.76 -2.22 -21.46
C ILE A 127 -6.43 -3.42 -20.78
N PRO A 128 -6.28 -3.60 -19.46
CA PRO A 128 -6.93 -4.69 -18.73
C PRO A 128 -8.45 -4.51 -18.62
N SER A 129 -9.17 -5.59 -18.26
CA SER A 129 -10.62 -5.58 -18.08
C SER A 129 -11.09 -4.88 -16.81
N HIS A 130 -10.23 -4.69 -15.85
CA HIS A 130 -10.49 -3.95 -14.61
C HIS A 130 -10.03 -2.50 -14.73
N VAL A 131 -10.48 -1.68 -13.81
CA VAL A 131 -9.96 -0.32 -13.68
C VAL A 131 -8.44 -0.36 -13.48
N ALA A 132 -7.71 0.45 -14.19
CA ALA A 132 -6.26 0.41 -14.20
C ALA A 132 -5.64 1.81 -14.37
N PRO A 133 -4.33 1.96 -14.08
CA PRO A 133 -3.63 3.24 -14.23
C PRO A 133 -3.73 3.86 -15.61
N GLU A 134 -3.89 3.04 -16.65
CA GLU A 134 -4.04 3.47 -18.06
C GLU A 134 -5.34 4.26 -18.29
N THR A 135 -6.36 4.08 -17.44
CA THR A 135 -7.63 4.80 -17.57
C THR A 135 -7.55 6.12 -16.81
N PRO A 136 -7.69 7.30 -17.49
CA PRO A 136 -7.70 8.58 -16.81
C PRO A 136 -8.91 8.69 -15.88
N GLY A 137 -8.71 9.32 -14.72
CA GLY A 137 -9.73 9.47 -13.69
C GLY A 137 -9.73 8.38 -12.62
N SER A 138 -8.88 7.35 -12.73
CA SER A 138 -8.80 6.28 -11.74
C SER A 138 -7.64 6.47 -10.74
N ILE A 139 -7.90 6.16 -9.47
CA ILE A 139 -6.90 6.01 -8.40
C ILE A 139 -7.05 4.69 -7.65
N HIS A 140 -7.99 3.84 -8.05
CA HIS A 140 -8.30 2.58 -7.37
C HIS A 140 -8.57 1.50 -8.40
N GLU A 141 -7.90 0.36 -8.28
CA GLU A 141 -8.00 -0.74 -9.24
C GLU A 141 -9.25 -1.58 -8.99
N GLY A 142 -9.54 -1.91 -7.74
CA GLY A 142 -10.74 -2.63 -7.32
C GLY A 142 -10.86 -4.07 -7.86
N GLY A 143 -9.78 -4.71 -8.23
CA GLY A 143 -9.74 -6.14 -8.56
C GLY A 143 -9.72 -6.97 -7.30
N GLU A 144 -8.93 -6.58 -6.33
CA GLU A 144 -9.07 -7.03 -4.95
C GLU A 144 -10.06 -6.10 -4.22
N LEU A 145 -11.13 -6.69 -3.68
CA LEU A 145 -12.25 -5.93 -3.13
C LEU A 145 -12.02 -5.59 -1.64
N GLY A 146 -12.57 -4.46 -1.21
CA GLY A 146 -12.62 -4.07 0.20
C GLY A 146 -11.92 -2.76 0.55
N TYR A 147 -11.27 -2.10 -0.38
CA TYR A 147 -10.45 -0.91 -0.08
C TYR A 147 -11.02 0.40 -0.64
N ALA A 148 -12.12 0.35 -1.38
CA ALA A 148 -12.66 1.53 -2.06
C ALA A 148 -12.97 2.67 -1.08
N VAL A 149 -13.64 2.39 0.02
CA VAL A 149 -14.02 3.40 1.02
C VAL A 149 -12.81 3.96 1.75
N SER A 150 -11.84 3.13 2.14
CA SER A 150 -10.61 3.63 2.78
C SER A 150 -9.79 4.52 1.84
N HIS A 151 -9.63 4.15 0.56
CA HIS A 151 -9.02 5.00 -0.47
C HIS A 151 -9.77 6.32 -0.64
N ALA A 152 -11.12 6.28 -0.64
CA ALA A 152 -11.93 7.49 -0.76
C ALA A 152 -11.71 8.47 0.40
N TYR A 153 -11.64 7.97 1.63
CA TYR A 153 -11.34 8.81 2.79
C TYR A 153 -9.90 9.33 2.75
N GLY A 154 -8.94 8.48 2.39
CA GLY A 154 -7.57 8.91 2.17
C GLY A 154 -7.45 10.04 1.14
N ALA A 155 -8.17 9.94 0.03
CA ALA A 155 -8.23 10.97 -1.00
C ALA A 155 -8.91 12.27 -0.52
N ALA A 156 -9.86 12.17 0.40
CA ALA A 156 -10.57 13.33 0.95
C ALA A 156 -9.74 14.10 1.98
N PHE A 157 -8.81 13.46 2.70
CA PHE A 157 -8.00 14.12 3.71
C PHE A 157 -7.20 15.27 3.11
N ASP A 158 -7.26 16.46 3.76
CA ASP A 158 -6.56 17.68 3.37
C ASP A 158 -6.89 18.21 1.95
N ASN A 159 -8.00 17.76 1.37
CA ASN A 159 -8.55 18.27 0.10
C ASN A 159 -9.93 18.89 0.35
N PRO A 160 -9.99 20.09 0.98
CA PRO A 160 -11.22 20.61 1.59
C PRO A 160 -12.38 20.83 0.63
N ASP A 161 -12.14 21.00 -0.67
CA ASP A 161 -13.20 21.24 -1.65
C ASP A 161 -13.56 20.00 -2.49
N LEU A 162 -12.79 18.92 -2.31
CA LEU A 162 -12.98 17.68 -3.05
C LEU A 162 -14.16 16.88 -2.47
N ILE A 163 -15.01 16.38 -3.35
CA ILE A 163 -15.99 15.33 -3.06
C ILE A 163 -15.54 14.04 -3.73
N VAL A 164 -15.37 12.98 -2.97
CA VAL A 164 -15.02 11.67 -3.48
C VAL A 164 -16.28 10.81 -3.55
N ALA A 165 -16.84 10.66 -4.75
CA ALA A 165 -17.93 9.71 -4.98
C ALA A 165 -17.34 8.30 -5.08
N CYS A 166 -17.69 7.45 -4.11
CA CYS A 166 -17.16 6.09 -3.98
C CYS A 166 -18.27 5.07 -4.18
N VAL A 167 -18.25 4.36 -5.30
CA VAL A 167 -19.18 3.25 -5.50
C VAL A 167 -18.64 2.01 -4.82
N VAL A 168 -19.47 1.42 -3.97
CA VAL A 168 -19.20 0.16 -3.26
C VAL A 168 -20.06 -0.92 -3.88
N GLY A 169 -19.45 -2.02 -4.32
CA GLY A 169 -20.18 -3.21 -4.75
C GLY A 169 -20.81 -3.94 -3.56
N ASP A 170 -21.96 -4.55 -3.76
CA ASP A 170 -22.66 -5.30 -2.71
C ASP A 170 -21.86 -6.54 -2.26
N GLY A 171 -21.16 -7.21 -3.17
CA GLY A 171 -20.21 -8.26 -2.81
C GLY A 171 -18.96 -7.74 -2.10
N GLU A 172 -18.45 -6.56 -2.49
CA GLU A 172 -17.35 -5.89 -1.81
C GLU A 172 -17.71 -5.55 -0.36
N ALA A 173 -18.96 -5.15 -0.12
CA ALA A 173 -19.46 -4.80 1.21
C ALA A 173 -19.44 -5.97 2.22
N GLU A 174 -19.26 -7.21 1.75
CA GLU A 174 -19.11 -8.40 2.60
C GLU A 174 -17.66 -8.61 3.09
N THR A 175 -16.68 -7.88 2.55
CA THR A 175 -15.27 -8.04 2.94
C THR A 175 -15.01 -7.42 4.31
N GLY A 176 -14.11 -8.04 5.11
CA GLY A 176 -13.71 -7.51 6.41
C GLY A 176 -13.13 -6.10 6.33
N PRO A 177 -12.21 -5.79 5.40
CA PRO A 177 -11.65 -4.44 5.25
C PRO A 177 -12.72 -3.38 4.98
N LEU A 178 -13.71 -3.66 4.11
CA LEU A 178 -14.76 -2.68 3.84
C LEU A 178 -15.70 -2.48 5.04
N ALA A 179 -16.07 -3.56 5.74
CA ALA A 179 -16.90 -3.45 6.94
C ALA A 179 -16.28 -2.53 7.99
N THR A 180 -14.96 -2.54 8.13
CA THR A 180 -14.23 -1.62 9.00
C THR A 180 -14.17 -0.20 8.44
N SER A 181 -14.09 -0.06 7.12
CA SER A 181 -13.92 1.23 6.44
C SER A 181 -15.06 2.21 6.68
N TRP A 182 -16.27 1.75 6.96
CA TRP A 182 -17.42 2.61 7.32
C TRP A 182 -17.17 3.48 8.55
N HIS A 183 -16.20 3.12 9.41
CA HIS A 183 -15.82 3.93 10.56
C HIS A 183 -14.97 5.16 10.22
N SER A 184 -14.46 5.28 8.98
CA SER A 184 -13.59 6.39 8.55
C SER A 184 -14.24 7.78 8.73
N ASN A 185 -15.55 7.86 8.75
CA ASN A 185 -16.28 9.11 9.01
C ASN A 185 -16.03 9.70 10.42
N LYS A 186 -15.39 8.93 11.34
CA LYS A 186 -14.99 9.39 12.68
C LYS A 186 -13.64 10.12 12.68
N PHE A 187 -12.97 10.16 11.52
CA PHE A 187 -11.64 10.75 11.32
C PHE A 187 -11.65 11.91 10.30
N LEU A 188 -12.78 12.15 9.64
CA LEU A 188 -12.93 13.18 8.62
C LEU A 188 -13.35 14.51 9.22
N ASN A 189 -12.47 15.52 9.16
CA ASN A 189 -12.77 16.87 9.62
C ASN A 189 -13.66 17.61 8.59
N PRO A 190 -14.91 17.96 8.91
CA PRO A 190 -15.82 18.55 7.93
C PRO A 190 -15.41 19.95 7.46
N ALA A 191 -14.57 20.66 8.20
CA ALA A 191 -14.07 21.98 7.82
C ALA A 191 -12.83 21.92 6.94
N MET A 192 -11.88 21.02 7.26
CA MET A 192 -10.52 21.02 6.72
C MET A 192 -10.28 19.93 5.69
N ASP A 193 -11.05 18.86 5.71
CA ASP A 193 -10.96 17.75 4.76
C ASP A 193 -12.05 17.87 3.68
N GLY A 194 -12.02 17.05 2.66
CA GLY A 194 -13.05 16.90 1.64
C GLY A 194 -14.33 16.26 2.20
N ALA A 195 -15.10 15.66 1.32
CA ALA A 195 -16.22 14.82 1.68
C ALA A 195 -16.18 13.50 0.90
N VAL A 196 -16.66 12.43 1.50
CA VAL A 196 -16.88 11.16 0.82
C VAL A 196 -18.38 10.94 0.67
N LEU A 197 -18.82 10.63 -0.54
CA LEU A 197 -20.17 10.18 -0.85
C LEU A 197 -20.12 8.69 -1.18
N PRO A 198 -20.38 7.80 -0.23
CA PRO A 198 -20.51 6.39 -0.52
C PRO A 198 -21.80 6.10 -1.27
N ILE A 199 -21.75 5.29 -2.33
CA ILE A 199 -22.89 4.82 -3.09
C ILE A 199 -22.82 3.30 -3.13
N LEU A 200 -23.63 2.64 -2.29
CA LEU A 200 -23.74 1.18 -2.31
C LEU A 200 -24.57 0.75 -3.50
N HIS A 201 -23.94 0.13 -4.49
CA HIS A 201 -24.62 -0.42 -5.66
C HIS A 201 -25.05 -1.85 -5.36
N LEU A 202 -26.32 -2.00 -5.00
CA LEU A 202 -26.95 -3.23 -4.55
C LEU A 202 -27.64 -3.91 -5.74
N ASN A 203 -26.89 -4.68 -6.50
CA ASN A 203 -27.44 -5.40 -7.68
C ASN A 203 -27.88 -6.85 -7.38
N GLY A 204 -27.61 -7.34 -6.18
CA GLY A 204 -28.20 -8.57 -5.65
C GLY A 204 -27.34 -9.81 -5.74
N TYR A 205 -26.32 -9.86 -6.60
CA TYR A 205 -25.52 -11.07 -6.82
C TYR A 205 -24.02 -10.79 -6.94
N LYS A 206 -23.22 -11.72 -6.43
CA LYS A 206 -21.78 -11.87 -6.67
C LYS A 206 -21.53 -12.61 -8.00
N ILE A 207 -20.42 -13.33 -8.10
CA ILE A 207 -20.06 -14.13 -9.29
C ILE A 207 -21.10 -15.24 -9.55
N ALA A 208 -21.60 -15.90 -8.50
CA ALA A 208 -22.54 -17.02 -8.60
C ALA A 208 -23.62 -17.01 -7.51
N ASN A 209 -23.41 -16.31 -6.39
CA ASN A 209 -24.27 -16.32 -5.22
C ASN A 209 -24.92 -14.96 -4.96
N PRO A 210 -26.08 -14.92 -4.29
CA PRO A 210 -26.64 -13.67 -3.80
C PRO A 210 -25.74 -12.99 -2.78
N CYS A 211 -25.83 -11.65 -2.71
CA CYS A 211 -25.16 -10.85 -1.70
C CYS A 211 -25.99 -10.79 -0.42
N ILE A 212 -25.32 -10.76 0.74
CA ILE A 212 -25.98 -10.72 2.06
C ILE A 212 -26.85 -9.48 2.19
N LEU A 213 -26.29 -8.28 1.89
CA LEU A 213 -27.01 -7.02 2.00
C LEU A 213 -28.22 -6.90 1.06
N ALA A 214 -28.27 -7.68 -0.01
CA ALA A 214 -29.42 -7.75 -0.90
C ALA A 214 -30.56 -8.64 -0.35
N ARG A 215 -30.31 -9.40 0.71
CA ARG A 215 -31.25 -10.41 1.28
C ARG A 215 -31.71 -10.06 2.68
N ILE A 216 -31.27 -8.93 3.24
CA ILE A 216 -31.81 -8.37 4.48
C ILE A 216 -32.91 -7.36 4.16
N SER A 217 -33.75 -7.03 5.14
CA SER A 217 -34.83 -6.09 4.97
C SER A 217 -34.32 -4.65 4.75
N HIS A 218 -35.16 -3.80 4.14
CA HIS A 218 -34.86 -2.37 4.02
C HIS A 218 -34.61 -1.71 5.38
N GLU A 219 -35.42 -2.03 6.38
CA GLU A 219 -35.32 -1.52 7.75
C GLU A 219 -33.99 -1.91 8.40
N GLU A 220 -33.58 -3.18 8.26
CA GLU A 220 -32.30 -3.68 8.77
C GLU A 220 -31.11 -2.99 8.10
N LEU A 221 -31.18 -2.78 6.80
CA LEU A 221 -30.14 -2.08 6.04
C LEU A 221 -30.05 -0.58 6.44
N ASP A 222 -31.17 0.10 6.64
CA ASP A 222 -31.23 1.47 7.13
C ASP A 222 -30.60 1.57 8.55
N HIS A 223 -30.96 0.68 9.46
CA HIS A 223 -30.39 0.66 10.81
C HIS A 223 -28.88 0.39 10.81
N LEU A 224 -28.40 -0.51 9.93
CA LEU A 224 -26.97 -0.81 9.79
C LEU A 224 -26.17 0.45 9.45
N PHE A 225 -26.56 1.19 8.42
CA PHE A 225 -25.81 2.38 7.99
C PHE A 225 -26.00 3.56 8.95
N ARG A 226 -27.15 3.72 9.59
CA ARG A 226 -27.34 4.68 10.67
C ARG A 226 -26.43 4.37 11.87
N GLY A 227 -26.24 3.10 12.20
CA GLY A 227 -25.31 2.66 13.23
C GLY A 227 -23.85 3.01 12.90
N TYR A 228 -23.46 2.91 11.65
CA TYR A 228 -22.16 3.40 11.18
C TYR A 228 -22.03 4.93 11.18
N GLY A 229 -23.13 5.67 11.33
CA GLY A 229 -23.12 7.13 11.41
C GLY A 229 -23.37 7.82 10.06
N TYR A 230 -24.08 7.16 9.15
CA TYR A 230 -24.55 7.74 7.89
C TYR A 230 -26.05 8.03 7.92
N THR A 231 -26.51 8.79 6.96
CA THR A 231 -27.92 8.95 6.60
C THR A 231 -28.13 8.28 5.23
N PRO A 232 -28.68 7.05 5.18
CA PRO A 232 -28.87 6.36 3.92
C PRO A 232 -30.10 6.90 3.17
N TYR A 233 -29.95 7.11 1.85
CA TYR A 233 -30.98 7.45 0.88
C TYR A 233 -31.13 6.30 -0.09
N PHE A 234 -32.36 5.84 -0.31
CA PHE A 234 -32.64 4.67 -1.15
C PHE A 234 -33.16 5.09 -2.51
N VAL A 235 -32.56 4.57 -3.57
CA VAL A 235 -32.96 4.69 -4.97
C VAL A 235 -33.12 3.29 -5.51
N GLU A 236 -34.37 2.85 -5.72
CA GLU A 236 -34.67 1.43 -6.01
C GLU A 236 -35.61 1.31 -7.22
N GLY A 237 -35.29 0.43 -8.14
CA GLY A 237 -36.14 0.13 -9.30
C GLY A 237 -35.37 -0.36 -10.53
N HIS A 238 -36.09 -0.39 -11.66
CA HIS A 238 -35.54 -0.87 -12.94
C HIS A 238 -36.07 -0.07 -14.16
N GLU A 239 -37.08 0.78 -14.00
CA GLU A 239 -37.64 1.61 -15.07
C GLU A 239 -36.78 2.87 -15.24
N PRO A 240 -36.03 3.05 -16.36
CA PRO A 240 -35.06 4.13 -16.53
C PRO A 240 -35.60 5.51 -16.21
N GLU A 241 -36.78 5.88 -16.74
CA GLU A 241 -37.36 7.21 -16.54
C GLU A 241 -37.59 7.54 -15.08
N LYS A 242 -38.18 6.58 -14.31
CA LYS A 242 -38.40 6.74 -12.87
C LYS A 242 -37.10 6.78 -12.09
N MET A 243 -36.14 5.91 -12.46
CA MET A 243 -34.87 5.86 -11.82
C MET A 243 -34.06 7.15 -12.01
N HIS A 244 -34.07 7.74 -13.21
CA HIS A 244 -33.45 9.05 -13.44
C HIS A 244 -34.04 10.14 -12.56
N GLU A 245 -35.37 10.20 -12.40
CA GLU A 245 -36.03 11.18 -11.54
C GLU A 245 -35.67 11.00 -10.08
N LEU A 246 -35.78 9.77 -9.53
CA LEU A 246 -35.45 9.44 -8.15
C LEU A 246 -33.97 9.73 -7.84
N MET A 247 -33.07 9.34 -8.73
CA MET A 247 -31.64 9.55 -8.54
C MET A 247 -31.28 11.04 -8.60
N ALA A 248 -31.89 11.81 -9.49
CA ALA A 248 -31.67 13.25 -9.58
C ALA A 248 -32.11 13.98 -8.30
N GLU A 249 -33.30 13.67 -7.77
CA GLU A 249 -33.82 14.22 -6.51
C GLU A 249 -32.91 13.83 -5.34
N THR A 250 -32.51 12.57 -5.27
CA THR A 250 -31.66 12.06 -4.20
C THR A 250 -30.28 12.70 -4.22
N ILE A 251 -29.60 12.78 -5.38
CA ILE A 251 -28.29 13.40 -5.49
C ILE A 251 -28.35 14.89 -5.17
N ASP A 252 -29.36 15.62 -5.62
CA ASP A 252 -29.53 17.04 -5.27
C ASP A 252 -29.65 17.22 -3.75
N THR A 253 -30.42 16.37 -3.09
CA THR A 253 -30.56 16.37 -1.61
C THR A 253 -29.23 16.09 -0.93
N VAL A 254 -28.56 15.03 -1.32
CA VAL A 254 -27.29 14.56 -0.75
C VAL A 254 -26.17 15.60 -0.92
N ILE A 255 -26.03 16.18 -2.10
CA ILE A 255 -25.04 17.23 -2.34
C ILE A 255 -25.36 18.48 -1.52
N GLY A 256 -26.64 18.87 -1.43
CA GLY A 256 -27.07 19.97 -0.57
C GLY A 256 -26.72 19.74 0.91
N GLU A 257 -26.88 18.52 1.41
CA GLU A 257 -26.47 18.16 2.78
C GLU A 257 -24.96 18.23 2.98
N ILE A 258 -24.17 17.69 2.05
CA ILE A 258 -22.70 17.76 2.11
C ILE A 258 -22.25 19.23 2.14
N GLN A 259 -22.78 20.05 1.23
CA GLN A 259 -22.44 21.48 1.18
C GLN A 259 -22.83 22.20 2.48
N ARG A 260 -24.01 21.91 3.04
CA ARG A 260 -24.47 22.48 4.33
C ARG A 260 -23.56 22.07 5.47
N ILE A 261 -23.25 20.77 5.63
CA ILE A 261 -22.33 20.26 6.67
C ILE A 261 -21.00 20.98 6.61
N LYS A 262 -20.41 21.10 5.42
CA LYS A 262 -19.11 21.77 5.23
C LYS A 262 -19.18 23.26 5.49
N ALA A 263 -20.19 23.95 4.99
CA ALA A 263 -20.38 25.39 5.20
C ALA A 263 -20.58 25.72 6.67
N ASP A 264 -21.39 24.92 7.39
CA ASP A 264 -21.65 25.10 8.82
C ASP A 264 -20.38 24.86 9.63
N ALA A 265 -19.63 23.79 9.33
CA ALA A 265 -18.37 23.49 10.01
C ALA A 265 -17.30 24.57 9.80
N ARG A 266 -17.18 25.10 8.58
CA ARG A 266 -16.23 26.19 8.26
C ARG A 266 -16.59 27.52 8.91
N ARG A 267 -17.88 27.82 9.05
CA ARG A 267 -18.38 29.09 9.62
C ARG A 267 -18.38 29.10 11.13
N ASN A 268 -18.85 28.02 11.72
CA ASN A 268 -19.23 27.95 13.15
C ASN A 268 -18.35 27.00 13.96
N GLY A 269 -17.41 26.29 13.30
CA GLY A 269 -16.84 25.07 13.86
C GLY A 269 -17.90 23.98 13.97
N PHE A 270 -17.53 22.81 14.48
CA PHE A 270 -18.49 21.75 14.77
C PHE A 270 -18.28 21.22 16.20
N LYS A 271 -19.38 20.96 16.90
CA LYS A 271 -19.38 20.43 18.27
C LYS A 271 -19.62 18.94 18.31
N GLU A 272 -20.33 18.45 17.29
CA GLU A 272 -20.72 17.05 17.16
C GLU A 272 -20.31 16.54 15.76
N ARG A 273 -19.97 15.26 15.69
CA ARG A 273 -19.68 14.59 14.43
C ARG A 273 -20.90 14.64 13.51
N PRO A 274 -20.77 15.16 12.28
CA PRO A 274 -21.89 15.17 11.34
C PRO A 274 -22.26 13.75 10.92
N ARG A 275 -23.55 13.55 10.64
CA ARG A 275 -24.02 12.36 9.93
C ARG A 275 -23.91 12.63 8.43
N TRP A 276 -22.98 11.97 7.77
CA TRP A 276 -22.79 12.13 6.34
C TRP A 276 -23.86 11.36 5.57
N PRO A 277 -24.40 11.91 4.45
CA PRO A 277 -25.30 11.16 3.60
C PRO A 277 -24.58 10.06 2.84
N MET A 278 -25.32 9.01 2.49
CA MET A 278 -24.91 7.97 1.53
C MET A 278 -26.11 7.52 0.69
N ILE A 279 -25.84 6.90 -0.44
CA ILE A 279 -26.90 6.39 -1.33
C ILE A 279 -26.85 4.86 -1.35
N VAL A 280 -28.01 4.21 -1.27
CA VAL A 280 -28.20 2.80 -1.56
C VAL A 280 -28.95 2.72 -2.89
N LEU A 281 -28.22 2.36 -3.95
CA LEU A 281 -28.77 2.21 -5.29
C LEU A 281 -29.06 0.74 -5.56
N ARG A 282 -30.33 0.37 -5.61
CA ARG A 282 -30.78 -0.99 -5.92
C ARG A 282 -31.28 -1.05 -7.37
N THR A 283 -30.56 -1.81 -8.22
CA THR A 283 -30.91 -2.05 -9.63
C THR A 283 -30.75 -3.51 -9.98
N PRO A 284 -31.37 -4.02 -11.07
CA PRO A 284 -31.08 -5.35 -11.56
C PRO A 284 -29.60 -5.52 -11.91
N LYS A 285 -29.02 -6.66 -11.57
CA LYS A 285 -27.68 -7.03 -12.06
C LYS A 285 -27.71 -7.19 -13.58
N GLY A 286 -26.73 -6.57 -14.26
CA GLY A 286 -26.70 -6.60 -15.71
C GLY A 286 -27.82 -5.81 -16.37
N TRP A 287 -28.38 -4.82 -15.70
CA TRP A 287 -29.45 -3.94 -16.17
C TRP A 287 -29.30 -3.58 -17.65
N THR A 288 -30.39 -3.69 -18.40
CA THR A 288 -30.47 -3.50 -19.85
C THR A 288 -29.85 -4.57 -20.75
N CYS A 289 -29.31 -5.66 -20.24
CA CYS A 289 -28.97 -6.81 -21.09
C CYS A 289 -30.21 -7.66 -21.43
N PRO A 290 -30.10 -8.62 -22.35
CA PRO A 290 -31.18 -9.57 -22.60
C PRO A 290 -31.66 -10.26 -21.34
N LYS A 291 -32.98 -10.32 -21.13
CA LYS A 291 -33.57 -10.94 -19.92
C LYS A 291 -33.27 -12.42 -19.82
N GLU A 292 -33.29 -13.07 -20.99
CA GLU A 292 -32.99 -14.50 -21.13
C GLU A 292 -32.07 -14.75 -22.32
N ILE A 293 -31.17 -15.72 -22.16
CA ILE A 293 -30.32 -16.25 -23.24
C ILE A 293 -30.37 -17.78 -23.14
N ASP A 294 -30.68 -18.44 -24.25
CA ASP A 294 -30.85 -19.90 -24.34
C ASP A 294 -31.84 -20.46 -23.30
N GLY A 295 -32.97 -19.74 -23.07
CA GLY A 295 -33.97 -20.11 -22.08
C GLY A 295 -33.53 -19.97 -20.61
N LYS A 296 -32.42 -19.26 -20.36
CA LYS A 296 -31.90 -19.06 -19.01
C LYS A 296 -31.93 -17.57 -18.65
N ARG A 297 -32.45 -17.26 -17.46
CA ARG A 297 -32.45 -15.90 -16.93
C ARG A 297 -31.03 -15.31 -16.91
N THR A 298 -30.85 -14.09 -17.41
CA THR A 298 -29.57 -13.37 -17.50
C THR A 298 -29.64 -12.05 -16.76
N GLU A 299 -30.55 -11.13 -17.15
CA GLU A 299 -30.76 -9.88 -16.39
C GLU A 299 -31.30 -10.20 -14.99
N ASP A 300 -30.89 -9.39 -13.99
CA ASP A 300 -31.25 -9.57 -12.57
C ASP A 300 -30.87 -10.96 -12.03
N TYR A 301 -29.74 -11.47 -12.53
CA TYR A 301 -29.22 -12.77 -12.12
C TYR A 301 -27.70 -12.84 -12.28
N TRP A 302 -27.05 -13.76 -11.56
CA TRP A 302 -25.59 -13.89 -11.57
C TRP A 302 -24.96 -14.15 -12.95
N ARG A 303 -25.72 -14.74 -13.91
CA ARG A 303 -25.20 -15.00 -15.27
C ARG A 303 -24.80 -13.74 -16.04
N SER A 304 -25.32 -12.59 -15.67
CA SER A 304 -24.87 -11.30 -16.23
C SER A 304 -23.59 -10.77 -15.61
N HIS A 305 -22.98 -11.46 -14.62
CA HIS A 305 -21.81 -10.95 -13.91
C HIS A 305 -20.62 -10.63 -14.84
N GLN A 306 -20.27 -11.59 -15.69
CA GLN A 306 -19.17 -11.44 -16.65
C GLN A 306 -19.71 -11.09 -18.05
N VAL A 307 -19.42 -11.94 -19.01
CA VAL A 307 -19.87 -11.85 -20.40
C VAL A 307 -21.20 -12.60 -20.51
N PRO A 308 -22.34 -11.91 -20.75
CA PRO A 308 -23.65 -12.57 -20.82
C PRO A 308 -23.76 -13.67 -21.85
N MET A 309 -23.08 -13.53 -22.99
CA MET A 309 -23.02 -14.51 -24.08
C MET A 309 -21.56 -14.85 -24.40
N GLY A 310 -21.14 -16.09 -24.17
CA GLY A 310 -19.76 -16.53 -24.42
C GLY A 310 -19.52 -17.25 -25.74
N GLU A 311 -20.55 -17.87 -26.34
CA GLU A 311 -20.44 -18.79 -27.48
C GLU A 311 -20.71 -18.08 -28.83
N MET A 312 -20.08 -16.91 -29.06
CA MET A 312 -20.37 -16.06 -30.20
C MET A 312 -19.92 -16.66 -31.55
N HIS A 313 -18.85 -17.45 -31.52
CA HIS A 313 -18.27 -18.07 -32.73
C HIS A 313 -18.92 -19.41 -33.07
N GLU A 314 -19.49 -20.08 -32.10
CA GLU A 314 -20.17 -21.39 -32.22
C GLU A 314 -21.66 -21.25 -32.48
N ASN A 315 -22.31 -20.22 -31.89
CA ASN A 315 -23.75 -20.04 -31.93
C ASN A 315 -24.16 -18.75 -32.70
N PRO A 316 -24.56 -18.84 -33.97
CA PRO A 316 -24.97 -17.67 -34.74
C PRO A 316 -26.17 -16.91 -34.17
N ALA A 317 -26.99 -17.55 -33.32
CA ALA A 317 -28.10 -16.89 -32.65
C ALA A 317 -27.58 -15.84 -31.64
N HIS A 318 -26.43 -16.07 -30.97
CA HIS A 318 -25.82 -15.12 -30.04
C HIS A 318 -25.37 -13.84 -30.74
N VAL A 319 -24.89 -13.92 -31.99
CA VAL A 319 -24.50 -12.75 -32.77
C VAL A 319 -25.74 -11.87 -33.05
N ARG A 320 -26.90 -12.48 -33.38
CA ARG A 320 -28.15 -11.74 -33.57
C ARG A 320 -28.66 -11.12 -32.28
N ILE A 321 -28.62 -11.88 -31.16
CA ILE A 321 -29.04 -11.34 -29.86
C ILE A 321 -28.14 -10.15 -29.46
N LEU A 322 -26.83 -10.23 -29.70
CA LEU A 322 -25.93 -9.10 -29.47
C LEU A 322 -26.29 -7.88 -30.33
N GLU A 323 -26.53 -8.08 -31.60
CA GLU A 323 -26.94 -7.00 -32.51
C GLU A 323 -28.25 -6.35 -32.04
N GLU A 324 -29.25 -7.13 -31.65
CA GLU A 324 -30.53 -6.65 -31.11
C GLU A 324 -30.30 -5.88 -29.79
N TRP A 325 -29.49 -6.42 -28.89
CA TRP A 325 -29.13 -5.76 -27.63
C TRP A 325 -28.43 -4.42 -27.88
N MET A 326 -27.42 -4.36 -28.73
CA MET A 326 -26.73 -3.11 -29.05
C MET A 326 -27.65 -2.11 -29.77
N LYS A 327 -28.51 -2.56 -30.68
CA LYS A 327 -29.52 -1.73 -31.34
C LYS A 327 -30.58 -1.17 -30.39
N SER A 328 -30.86 -1.85 -29.26
CA SER A 328 -31.78 -1.35 -28.24
C SER A 328 -31.33 -0.03 -27.61
N TYR A 329 -30.03 0.25 -27.62
CA TYR A 329 -29.48 1.54 -27.21
C TYR A 329 -29.65 2.66 -28.23
N LYS A 330 -30.13 2.34 -29.46
CA LYS A 330 -30.39 3.28 -30.56
C LYS A 330 -29.16 4.14 -30.92
N PRO A 331 -28.05 3.53 -31.34
CA PRO A 331 -26.77 4.23 -31.58
C PRO A 331 -26.90 5.40 -32.59
N ALA A 332 -27.79 5.35 -33.54
CA ALA A 332 -28.06 6.45 -34.48
C ALA A 332 -28.64 7.71 -33.82
N GLU A 333 -29.27 7.60 -32.63
CA GLU A 333 -29.71 8.75 -31.84
C GLU A 333 -28.58 9.34 -31.00
N LEU A 334 -27.49 8.59 -30.78
CA LEU A 334 -26.38 8.93 -29.87
C LEU A 334 -25.16 9.48 -30.61
N PHE A 335 -24.80 8.86 -31.71
CA PHE A 335 -23.63 9.20 -32.52
C PHE A 335 -24.04 9.64 -33.93
N ASP A 336 -23.29 10.56 -34.49
CA ASP A 336 -23.48 10.94 -35.90
C ASP A 336 -22.88 9.89 -36.87
N GLY A 337 -23.04 10.07 -38.16
CA GLY A 337 -22.55 9.16 -39.19
C GLY A 337 -21.00 8.99 -39.20
N SER A 338 -20.26 9.86 -38.55
CA SER A 338 -18.81 9.77 -38.36
C SER A 338 -18.41 9.11 -37.05
N GLY A 339 -19.35 8.74 -36.18
CA GLY A 339 -19.08 8.14 -34.87
C GLY A 339 -18.85 9.14 -33.73
N ARG A 340 -19.07 10.44 -33.97
CA ARG A 340 -18.94 11.44 -32.92
C ARG A 340 -20.22 11.50 -32.09
N LEU A 341 -20.03 11.57 -30.77
CA LEU A 341 -21.14 11.81 -29.85
C LEU A 341 -21.84 13.12 -30.22
N ARG A 342 -23.15 13.12 -30.26
CA ARG A 342 -23.95 14.31 -30.57
C ARG A 342 -23.58 15.48 -29.64
N PRO A 343 -23.54 16.74 -30.15
CA PRO A 343 -23.08 17.89 -29.34
C PRO A 343 -23.91 18.12 -28.06
N ASP A 344 -25.24 17.91 -28.14
CA ASP A 344 -26.15 18.06 -27.00
C ASP A 344 -25.91 17.04 -25.91
N LEU A 345 -25.47 15.82 -26.25
CA LEU A 345 -25.04 14.78 -25.30
C LEU A 345 -23.65 15.07 -24.77
N ALA A 346 -22.73 15.49 -25.63
CA ALA A 346 -21.38 15.86 -25.20
C ALA A 346 -21.38 17.03 -24.20
N ASP A 347 -22.33 17.93 -24.28
CA ASP A 347 -22.47 19.04 -23.34
C ASP A 347 -22.99 18.63 -21.96
N LEU A 348 -23.44 17.39 -21.75
CA LEU A 348 -23.76 16.89 -20.41
C LEU A 348 -22.53 16.70 -19.56
N ALA A 349 -21.39 16.38 -20.14
CA ALA A 349 -20.13 16.26 -19.40
C ALA A 349 -19.65 17.63 -18.88
N PRO A 350 -19.05 17.70 -17.68
CA PRO A 350 -18.33 18.88 -17.21
C PRO A 350 -17.20 19.28 -18.16
N ARG A 351 -16.64 20.47 -17.98
CA ARG A 351 -15.53 20.97 -18.82
C ARG A 351 -14.20 21.05 -18.04
N GLY A 352 -13.10 20.93 -18.76
CA GLY A 352 -11.75 21.08 -18.19
C GLY A 352 -11.52 20.11 -17.04
N THR A 353 -10.94 20.60 -15.98
CA THR A 353 -10.59 19.82 -14.75
C THR A 353 -11.81 19.44 -13.89
N ARG A 354 -13.01 19.94 -14.22
CA ARG A 354 -14.25 19.49 -13.54
C ARG A 354 -14.75 18.14 -14.04
N ARG A 355 -14.26 17.64 -15.18
CA ARG A 355 -14.49 16.25 -15.59
C ARG A 355 -13.84 15.32 -14.59
N MET A 356 -14.56 14.32 -14.11
CA MET A 356 -14.01 13.36 -13.13
C MET A 356 -12.80 12.64 -13.70
N SER A 357 -12.79 12.34 -15.01
CA SER A 357 -11.65 11.70 -15.67
C SER A 357 -10.44 12.62 -15.88
N ALA A 358 -10.59 13.95 -15.83
CA ALA A 358 -9.51 14.94 -15.98
C ALA A 358 -9.16 15.68 -14.68
N ASN A 359 -9.77 15.28 -13.57
CA ASN A 359 -9.53 15.93 -12.29
C ASN A 359 -8.08 15.71 -11.84
N PRO A 360 -7.33 16.75 -11.46
CA PRO A 360 -5.92 16.62 -11.06
C PRO A 360 -5.71 15.73 -9.83
N HIS A 361 -6.71 15.58 -8.94
CA HIS A 361 -6.63 14.64 -7.81
C HIS A 361 -6.54 13.18 -8.26
N THR A 362 -6.95 12.84 -9.48
CA THR A 362 -6.77 11.49 -10.03
C THR A 362 -5.40 11.29 -10.71
N ASN A 363 -4.58 12.34 -10.75
CA ASN A 363 -3.18 12.31 -11.16
C ASN A 363 -2.36 13.15 -10.17
N GLY A 364 -2.33 12.70 -8.91
CA GLY A 364 -1.90 13.48 -7.75
C GLY A 364 -0.51 14.07 -7.84
N GLY A 365 0.37 13.51 -8.66
CA GLY A 365 1.68 14.11 -8.92
C GLY A 365 1.62 15.53 -9.53
N LEU A 366 0.47 15.92 -10.14
CA LEU A 366 0.23 17.30 -10.56
C LEU A 366 0.01 18.27 -9.39
N LEU A 367 -0.42 17.75 -8.24
CA LEU A 367 -0.71 18.51 -7.02
C LEU A 367 0.36 18.35 -5.96
N LEU A 368 1.31 17.46 -6.18
CA LEU A 368 2.35 17.11 -5.20
C LEU A 368 3.23 18.32 -4.91
N ARG A 369 3.31 18.69 -3.63
CA ARG A 369 4.24 19.68 -3.11
C ARG A 369 5.37 19.00 -2.37
N GLU A 370 6.60 19.50 -2.52
CA GLU A 370 7.76 18.99 -1.81
C GLU A 370 7.58 19.14 -0.30
N LEU A 371 7.99 18.10 0.45
CA LEU A 371 8.07 18.22 1.91
C LEU A 371 9.19 19.18 2.31
N ARG A 372 8.88 20.06 3.24
CA ARG A 372 9.89 20.85 3.96
C ARG A 372 10.52 19.93 4.99
N LEU A 373 11.77 19.53 4.77
CA LEU A 373 12.50 18.63 5.66
C LEU A 373 13.54 19.41 6.46
N PRO A 374 13.61 19.21 7.79
CA PRO A 374 14.71 19.75 8.57
C PRO A 374 16.00 19.01 8.20
N ASN A 375 17.16 19.57 8.52
CA ASN A 375 18.42 18.85 8.32
C ASN A 375 18.49 17.69 9.33
N PHE A 376 18.34 16.46 8.84
CA PHE A 376 18.34 15.25 9.66
C PHE A 376 19.63 15.07 10.48
N ARG A 377 20.76 15.68 10.05
CA ARG A 377 22.04 15.65 10.78
C ARG A 377 21.98 16.33 12.16
N HIS A 378 21.00 17.23 12.36
CA HIS A 378 20.81 17.89 13.66
C HIS A 378 20.23 16.95 14.73
N TYR A 379 19.75 15.79 14.35
CA TYR A 379 19.19 14.75 15.25
C TYR A 379 20.20 13.63 15.53
N ALA A 380 21.44 13.78 15.06
CA ALA A 380 22.49 12.77 15.18
C ALA A 380 22.71 12.35 16.64
N VAL A 381 22.89 11.07 16.83
CA VAL A 381 23.47 10.53 18.07
C VAL A 381 24.98 10.69 17.97
N GLU A 382 25.60 11.32 18.99
CA GLU A 382 27.04 11.43 19.06
C GLU A 382 27.65 10.05 19.35
N VAL A 383 28.56 9.61 18.49
CA VAL A 383 29.28 8.34 18.61
C VAL A 383 30.78 8.66 18.69
N SER A 384 31.30 8.64 19.92
CA SER A 384 32.74 8.89 20.16
C SER A 384 33.62 7.74 19.73
N ALA A 385 33.10 6.54 19.82
CA ALA A 385 33.70 5.30 19.33
C ALA A 385 32.57 4.28 19.08
N PRO A 386 32.75 3.31 18.15
CA PRO A 386 31.75 2.30 17.87
C PRO A 386 31.28 1.58 19.13
N GLY A 387 29.94 1.56 19.36
CA GLY A 387 29.32 0.93 20.52
C GLY A 387 29.41 1.72 21.84
N ALA A 388 30.05 2.89 21.89
CA ALA A 388 30.17 3.69 23.11
C ALA A 388 28.86 4.40 23.51
N ALA A 389 28.01 4.73 22.55
CA ALA A 389 26.69 5.33 22.75
C ALA A 389 25.59 4.28 22.68
N SER A 390 24.44 4.56 23.31
CA SER A 390 23.21 3.77 23.20
C SER A 390 22.03 4.70 22.88
N ALA A 391 21.13 4.27 21.99
CA ALA A 391 19.93 5.03 21.65
C ALA A 391 18.78 4.12 21.22
N GLU A 392 17.54 4.60 21.39
CA GLU A 392 16.33 4.04 20.79
C GLU A 392 16.20 4.62 19.37
N SER A 393 16.58 3.85 18.34
CA SER A 393 16.68 4.37 16.96
C SER A 393 15.38 4.97 16.46
N THR A 394 14.24 4.30 16.68
CA THR A 394 12.92 4.81 16.25
C THR A 394 12.51 6.08 17.01
N ARG A 395 12.94 6.28 18.26
CA ARG A 395 12.70 7.53 18.99
C ARG A 395 13.48 8.70 18.40
N VAL A 396 14.72 8.47 17.99
CA VAL A 396 15.51 9.47 17.28
C VAL A 396 14.82 9.87 15.99
N MET A 397 14.31 8.90 15.23
CA MET A 397 13.47 9.14 14.05
C MET A 397 12.20 9.93 14.40
N GLY A 398 11.52 9.60 15.51
CA GLY A 398 10.31 10.29 15.97
C GLY A 398 10.51 11.80 16.18
N ARG A 399 11.66 12.20 16.74
CA ARG A 399 12.03 13.62 16.89
C ARG A 399 12.23 14.31 15.55
N PHE A 400 12.85 13.64 14.58
CA PHE A 400 12.96 14.14 13.22
C PHE A 400 11.59 14.29 12.56
N LEU A 401 10.72 13.27 12.66
CA LEU A 401 9.36 13.30 12.13
C LEU A 401 8.47 14.36 12.79
N ARG A 402 8.66 14.64 14.09
CA ARG A 402 8.01 15.78 14.78
C ARG A 402 8.27 17.09 14.05
N ASP A 403 9.51 17.35 13.70
CA ASP A 403 9.89 18.61 13.07
C ASP A 403 9.54 18.61 11.56
N VAL A 404 9.53 17.46 10.89
CA VAL A 404 8.91 17.31 9.56
C VAL A 404 7.43 17.68 9.64
N MET A 405 6.69 17.15 10.62
CA MET A 405 5.28 17.49 10.83
C MET A 405 5.10 18.98 11.05
N LYS A 406 5.86 19.57 11.96
CA LYS A 406 5.82 21.01 12.28
C LYS A 406 6.02 21.90 11.07
N LEU A 407 7.01 21.60 10.22
CA LEU A 407 7.33 22.38 9.02
C LEU A 407 6.24 22.31 7.94
N ASN A 408 5.41 21.28 7.96
CA ASN A 408 4.40 21.04 6.94
C ASN A 408 2.95 21.21 7.46
N MET A 409 2.78 21.77 8.67
CA MET A 409 1.45 22.01 9.26
C MET A 409 0.59 22.96 8.43
N GLU A 410 1.18 24.02 7.90
CA GLU A 410 0.47 25.02 7.07
C GLU A 410 0.06 24.44 5.72
N GLU A 411 0.96 23.70 5.06
CA GLU A 411 0.70 23.07 3.77
C GLU A 411 -0.24 21.86 3.87
N ARG A 412 -0.42 21.29 5.06
CA ARG A 412 -1.27 20.14 5.34
C ARG A 412 -1.04 18.97 4.37
N ASN A 413 0.20 18.66 4.08
CA ASN A 413 0.59 17.68 3.06
C ASN A 413 1.33 16.45 3.61
N PHE A 414 1.34 16.28 4.95
CA PHE A 414 1.99 15.15 5.62
C PHE A 414 1.13 14.60 6.76
N ARG A 415 0.94 13.28 6.81
CA ARG A 415 0.27 12.57 7.92
C ARG A 415 1.04 11.30 8.29
N LEU A 416 0.91 10.86 9.54
CA LEU A 416 1.38 9.57 10.01
C LEU A 416 0.19 8.63 10.19
N PHE A 417 0.41 7.34 9.92
CA PHE A 417 -0.59 6.30 9.99
C PHE A 417 -0.07 5.15 10.85
N SER A 418 -0.91 4.60 11.72
CA SER A 418 -0.51 3.51 12.62
C SER A 418 -1.74 2.77 13.18
N PRO A 419 -1.69 1.45 13.40
CA PRO A 419 -2.77 0.72 14.06
C PRO A 419 -2.71 0.83 15.59
N ASP A 420 -2.79 2.07 16.13
CA ASP A 420 -2.66 2.40 17.56
C ASP A 420 -1.26 2.10 18.15
N GLU A 421 -0.23 2.16 17.31
CA GLU A 421 1.13 1.79 17.68
C GLU A 421 2.13 2.95 17.69
N ASN A 422 1.69 4.19 17.48
CA ASN A 422 2.55 5.37 17.39
C ASN A 422 3.45 5.51 18.63
N ASN A 423 2.87 5.41 19.81
CA ASN A 423 3.63 5.49 21.07
C ASN A 423 4.51 4.25 21.28
N SER A 424 4.00 3.06 20.96
CA SER A 424 4.76 1.81 21.07
C SER A 424 5.97 1.79 20.12
N ASN A 425 5.84 2.39 18.94
CA ASN A 425 6.92 2.54 17.96
C ASN A 425 7.86 3.72 18.26
N ARG A 426 7.69 4.38 19.42
CA ARG A 426 8.50 5.50 19.90
C ARG A 426 8.36 6.80 19.11
N TRP A 427 7.21 7.02 18.46
CA TRP A 427 6.93 8.26 17.74
C TRP A 427 6.09 9.27 18.52
N GLN A 428 5.94 9.08 19.83
CA GLN A 428 5.16 10.00 20.69
C GLN A 428 5.64 11.45 20.67
N ASP A 429 6.91 11.71 20.35
CA ASP A 429 7.44 13.07 20.22
C ASP A 429 6.69 13.90 19.16
N VAL A 430 6.05 13.25 18.16
CA VAL A 430 5.22 13.92 17.15
C VAL A 430 3.99 14.58 17.78
N LEU A 431 3.46 14.01 18.86
CA LEU A 431 2.30 14.56 19.57
C LEU A 431 2.58 15.87 20.32
N GLU A 432 3.86 16.29 20.40
CA GLU A 432 4.23 17.63 20.91
C GLU A 432 3.77 18.77 19.97
N VAL A 433 3.57 18.47 18.67
CA VAL A 433 3.24 19.47 17.64
C VAL A 433 1.90 19.22 16.96
N THR A 434 1.29 18.06 17.15
CA THR A 434 -0.03 17.72 16.60
C THR A 434 -0.77 16.76 17.54
N ASN A 435 -1.93 16.30 17.13
CA ASN A 435 -2.73 15.32 17.84
C ASN A 435 -3.07 14.12 16.92
N ARG A 436 -3.68 13.09 17.51
CA ARG A 436 -4.41 12.06 16.77
C ARG A 436 -5.68 12.64 16.19
N ALA A 437 -5.99 12.36 14.94
CA ALA A 437 -7.23 12.78 14.30
C ALA A 437 -8.41 12.07 14.94
N TRP A 438 -9.38 12.84 15.44
CA TRP A 438 -10.54 12.29 16.12
C TRP A 438 -11.71 13.26 16.07
N VAL A 439 -12.83 12.88 15.46
CA VAL A 439 -14.04 13.70 15.38
C VAL A 439 -15.25 13.06 16.07
N ALA A 440 -15.05 11.94 16.77
CA ALA A 440 -16.07 11.33 17.62
C ALA A 440 -16.07 11.95 19.03
N GLU A 441 -16.90 11.42 19.92
CA GLU A 441 -16.97 11.87 21.33
C GLU A 441 -15.63 11.70 22.03
N THR A 442 -15.24 12.66 22.86
CA THR A 442 -14.04 12.63 23.72
C THR A 442 -14.41 12.70 25.19
N ARG A 443 -13.52 12.23 26.06
CA ARG A 443 -13.64 12.29 27.52
C ARG A 443 -12.56 13.23 28.10
N PRO A 444 -12.75 13.81 29.29
CA PRO A 444 -11.80 14.74 29.90
C PRO A 444 -10.39 14.15 30.16
N TRP A 445 -10.27 12.84 30.15
CA TRP A 445 -9.01 12.10 30.37
C TRP A 445 -8.38 11.54 29.11
N ASP A 446 -8.96 11.84 27.93
CA ASP A 446 -8.37 11.43 26.64
C ASP A 446 -7.19 12.34 26.29
N ASP A 447 -6.08 11.74 25.89
CA ASP A 447 -4.85 12.44 25.56
C ASP A 447 -4.65 12.61 24.06
N HIS A 448 -4.27 13.81 23.65
CA HIS A 448 -3.87 14.11 22.28
C HIS A 448 -4.88 13.71 21.20
N LEU A 449 -6.17 13.95 21.43
CA LEU A 449 -7.23 13.80 20.45
C LEU A 449 -7.70 15.17 19.95
N ALA A 450 -7.76 15.38 18.64
CA ALA A 450 -8.31 16.60 18.05
C ALA A 450 -8.83 16.38 16.63
N PRO A 451 -9.86 17.12 16.21
CA PRO A 451 -10.42 16.98 14.86
C PRO A 451 -9.46 17.32 13.71
N ASP A 452 -8.44 18.12 13.97
CA ASP A 452 -7.41 18.55 13.03
C ASP A 452 -6.08 17.81 13.19
N GLY A 453 -6.06 16.75 14.01
CA GLY A 453 -4.89 15.90 14.23
C GLY A 453 -4.30 15.34 12.94
N ARG A 454 -2.99 15.12 12.95
CA ARG A 454 -2.23 14.66 11.79
C ARG A 454 -1.76 13.19 11.93
N VAL A 455 -1.96 12.59 13.10
CA VAL A 455 -1.68 11.18 13.36
C VAL A 455 -2.98 10.39 13.23
N MET A 456 -3.01 9.47 12.28
CA MET A 456 -4.17 8.66 11.94
C MET A 456 -4.02 7.29 12.60
N GLU A 457 -4.71 7.08 13.71
CA GLU A 457 -4.64 5.80 14.43
C GLU A 457 -6.01 5.11 14.47
N MET A 458 -6.02 3.90 13.92
CA MET A 458 -7.15 2.97 14.01
C MET A 458 -6.58 1.55 14.05
N LEU A 459 -7.03 0.73 15.00
CA LEU A 459 -6.56 -0.65 15.15
C LEU A 459 -7.08 -1.53 13.98
N SER A 460 -6.59 -1.20 12.82
CA SER A 460 -6.83 -1.90 11.54
C SER A 460 -5.77 -1.48 10.53
N GLU A 461 -4.84 -2.35 10.26
CA GLU A 461 -3.77 -2.17 9.28
C GLU A 461 -4.35 -1.91 7.88
N HIS A 462 -5.41 -2.63 7.49
CA HIS A 462 -6.13 -2.40 6.23
C HIS A 462 -6.60 -0.95 6.09
N GLN A 463 -7.14 -0.39 7.18
CA GLN A 463 -7.66 0.96 7.17
C GLN A 463 -6.54 1.99 7.05
N CYS A 464 -5.47 1.83 7.83
CA CYS A 464 -4.30 2.69 7.78
C CYS A 464 -3.64 2.68 6.40
N GLN A 465 -3.49 1.50 5.81
CA GLN A 465 -2.95 1.34 4.46
C GLN A 465 -3.81 2.02 3.40
N GLY A 466 -5.12 1.75 3.40
CA GLY A 466 -6.04 2.34 2.42
C GLY A 466 -6.13 3.85 2.51
N TRP A 467 -6.13 4.41 3.71
CA TRP A 467 -6.05 5.86 3.92
C TRP A 467 -4.76 6.45 3.36
N LEU A 468 -3.61 5.82 3.66
CA LEU A 468 -2.32 6.30 3.16
C LEU A 468 -2.26 6.23 1.63
N GLU A 469 -2.70 5.13 1.03
CA GLU A 469 -2.72 5.01 -0.43
C GLU A 469 -3.57 6.10 -1.10
N GLY A 470 -4.81 6.31 -0.67
CA GLY A 470 -5.66 7.38 -1.19
C GLY A 470 -5.05 8.77 -1.01
N TYR A 471 -4.38 9.00 0.11
CA TYR A 471 -3.69 10.25 0.44
C TYR A 471 -2.49 10.52 -0.48
N LEU A 472 -1.66 9.50 -0.72
CA LEU A 472 -0.52 9.58 -1.65
C LEU A 472 -0.97 9.79 -3.09
N LEU A 473 -1.96 9.04 -3.54
CA LEU A 473 -2.47 9.06 -4.92
C LEU A 473 -3.10 10.40 -5.29
N THR A 474 -3.50 11.22 -4.31
CA THR A 474 -4.02 12.57 -4.48
C THR A 474 -2.97 13.67 -4.20
N GLY A 475 -1.69 13.33 -4.15
CA GLY A 475 -0.59 14.30 -4.11
C GLY A 475 -0.16 14.75 -2.72
N ARG A 476 -0.21 13.86 -1.74
CA ARG A 476 0.22 14.08 -0.37
C ARG A 476 1.40 13.16 0.00
N HIS A 477 1.87 13.25 1.24
CA HIS A 477 2.96 12.43 1.79
C HIS A 477 2.56 11.80 3.10
N GLY A 478 3.10 10.62 3.38
CA GLY A 478 2.85 9.97 4.66
C GLY A 478 3.85 8.88 5.00
N PHE A 479 3.72 8.37 6.21
CA PHE A 479 4.51 7.26 6.73
C PHE A 479 3.60 6.35 7.54
N PHE A 480 3.75 5.03 7.38
CA PHE A 480 3.00 4.03 8.11
C PHE A 480 3.94 3.25 9.03
N SER A 481 3.71 3.29 10.34
CA SER A 481 4.42 2.45 11.30
C SER A 481 3.56 1.29 11.76
N CYS A 482 4.14 0.08 11.78
CA CYS A 482 3.46 -1.14 12.16
C CYS A 482 4.46 -2.10 12.83
N TYR A 483 3.96 -3.01 13.67
CA TYR A 483 4.74 -4.16 14.11
C TYR A 483 5.08 -5.06 12.94
N GLU A 484 6.32 -5.57 12.93
CA GLU A 484 6.84 -6.38 11.84
C GLU A 484 5.96 -7.60 11.53
N ALA A 485 5.51 -8.31 12.56
CA ALA A 485 4.68 -9.50 12.39
C ALA A 485 3.27 -9.20 11.85
N PHE A 486 2.71 -8.01 12.10
CA PHE A 486 1.33 -7.70 11.72
C PHE A 486 1.21 -6.99 10.38
N ILE A 487 2.29 -6.51 9.80
CA ILE A 487 2.26 -5.90 8.48
C ILE A 487 1.77 -6.86 7.40
N HIS A 488 1.84 -8.17 7.61
CA HIS A 488 1.29 -9.18 6.70
C HIS A 488 -0.21 -9.02 6.45
N ILE A 489 -0.94 -8.38 7.36
CA ILE A 489 -2.37 -8.09 7.21
C ILE A 489 -2.64 -7.28 5.93
N ILE A 490 -1.70 -6.43 5.50
CA ILE A 490 -1.87 -5.58 4.30
C ILE A 490 -1.10 -6.08 3.08
N ASP A 491 -0.59 -7.28 3.11
CA ASP A 491 0.26 -7.82 2.04
C ASP A 491 -0.37 -7.71 0.64
N ALA A 492 -1.66 -8.03 0.53
CA ALA A 492 -2.40 -7.91 -0.72
C ALA A 492 -2.56 -6.45 -1.18
N MET A 493 -2.85 -5.51 -0.27
CA MET A 493 -2.94 -4.08 -0.59
C MET A 493 -1.59 -3.52 -1.05
N PHE A 494 -0.52 -3.82 -0.31
CA PHE A 494 0.84 -3.50 -0.72
C PHE A 494 1.15 -4.00 -2.14
N ASN A 495 0.78 -5.26 -2.43
CA ASN A 495 0.98 -5.87 -3.74
C ASN A 495 0.27 -5.09 -4.86
N GLN A 496 -0.98 -4.69 -4.65
CA GLN A 496 -1.72 -3.86 -5.61
C GLN A 496 -1.06 -2.50 -5.83
N HIS A 497 -0.69 -1.80 -4.74
CA HIS A 497 -0.06 -0.48 -4.83
C HIS A 497 1.28 -0.54 -5.58
N ALA A 498 2.13 -1.53 -5.29
CA ALA A 498 3.40 -1.72 -5.99
C ALA A 498 3.21 -1.99 -7.50
N LYS A 499 2.19 -2.77 -7.87
CA LYS A 499 1.84 -3.03 -9.28
C LYS A 499 1.27 -1.79 -9.95
N TRP A 500 0.45 -1.01 -9.24
CA TRP A 500 -0.07 0.29 -9.71
C TRP A 500 1.08 1.23 -10.05
N LEU A 501 2.04 1.43 -9.14
CA LEU A 501 3.21 2.28 -9.35
C LEU A 501 4.06 1.79 -10.53
N LYS A 502 4.28 0.47 -10.64
CA LYS A 502 4.99 -0.12 -11.78
C LYS A 502 4.37 0.29 -13.11
N VAL A 503 3.04 0.20 -13.23
CA VAL A 503 2.34 0.57 -14.46
C VAL A 503 2.41 2.08 -14.68
N CYS A 504 2.19 2.90 -13.63
CA CYS A 504 2.29 4.36 -13.72
C CYS A 504 3.65 4.83 -14.25
N ASN A 505 4.74 4.15 -13.90
CA ASN A 505 6.09 4.50 -14.37
C ASN A 505 6.24 4.39 -15.91
N HIS A 506 5.37 3.63 -16.57
CA HIS A 506 5.38 3.46 -18.03
C HIS A 506 4.31 4.31 -18.76
N ILE A 507 3.51 5.10 -18.03
CA ILE A 507 2.45 5.94 -18.59
C ILE A 507 2.92 7.39 -18.66
N PRO A 508 3.14 7.98 -19.87
CA PRO A 508 3.78 9.29 -20.00
C PRO A 508 3.01 10.45 -19.36
N TRP A 509 1.68 10.37 -19.27
CA TRP A 509 0.85 11.42 -18.70
C TRP A 509 0.66 11.30 -17.18
N ARG A 510 0.92 10.12 -16.56
CA ARG A 510 0.92 9.98 -15.11
C ARG A 510 2.14 10.68 -14.50
N ARG A 511 1.92 11.46 -13.44
CA ARG A 511 2.98 12.17 -12.73
C ARG A 511 3.38 11.42 -11.47
N PRO A 512 4.68 11.37 -11.13
CA PRO A 512 5.16 10.70 -9.93
C PRO A 512 4.55 11.28 -8.66
N ILE A 513 4.15 10.40 -7.74
CA ILE A 513 3.59 10.73 -6.42
C ILE A 513 4.63 10.51 -5.31
N GLY A 514 4.32 10.93 -4.09
CA GLY A 514 5.10 10.58 -2.90
C GLY A 514 5.19 9.07 -2.70
N SER A 515 6.34 8.59 -2.24
CA SER A 515 6.53 7.16 -2.00
C SER A 515 5.69 6.67 -0.82
N LEU A 516 5.28 5.41 -0.87
CA LEU A 516 4.70 4.68 0.24
C LEU A 516 5.83 4.23 1.16
N ASN A 517 5.83 4.69 2.41
CA ASN A 517 6.90 4.43 3.35
C ASN A 517 6.39 3.64 4.56
N TYR A 518 7.03 2.52 4.87
CA TYR A 518 6.76 1.71 6.07
C TYR A 518 7.94 1.78 7.05
N LEU A 519 7.63 1.94 8.34
CA LEU A 519 8.51 1.54 9.43
C LEU A 519 7.97 0.26 10.05
N LEU A 520 8.74 -0.81 10.00
CA LEU A 520 8.48 -2.05 10.70
C LEU A 520 9.32 -2.07 11.98
N SER A 521 8.66 -2.04 13.11
CA SER A 521 9.29 -2.02 14.41
C SER A 521 8.74 -3.16 15.28
N SER A 522 9.13 -3.26 16.54
CA SER A 522 8.80 -4.44 17.34
C SER A 522 9.17 -5.74 16.62
N HIS A 523 10.35 -5.72 16.01
CA HIS A 523 10.80 -6.78 15.12
C HIS A 523 11.15 -8.08 15.89
N VAL A 524 11.23 -9.18 15.20
CA VAL A 524 11.32 -10.55 15.71
C VAL A 524 12.31 -10.74 16.86
N TRP A 525 13.51 -10.14 16.80
CA TRP A 525 14.59 -10.30 17.77
C TRP A 525 14.36 -9.60 19.12
N ARG A 526 13.29 -8.83 19.24
CA ARG A 526 12.89 -8.08 20.43
C ARG A 526 11.43 -8.34 20.84
N GLN A 527 10.89 -9.49 20.41
CA GLN A 527 9.56 -9.99 20.77
C GLN A 527 9.64 -11.27 21.63
N ASP A 528 10.73 -11.41 22.38
CA ASP A 528 11.02 -12.49 23.32
C ASP A 528 9.94 -12.70 24.38
N HIS A 529 9.23 -11.61 24.75
CA HIS A 529 8.22 -11.61 25.82
C HIS A 529 6.78 -11.82 25.32
N ASN A 530 6.48 -11.55 24.05
CA ASN A 530 5.13 -11.68 23.47
C ASN A 530 4.85 -13.07 22.86
N GLY A 531 5.89 -13.90 22.69
CA GLY A 531 5.78 -15.22 22.09
C GLY A 531 5.58 -15.23 20.59
N PHE A 532 5.31 -16.39 20.02
CA PHE A 532 5.36 -16.66 18.59
C PHE A 532 4.43 -15.78 17.72
N SER A 533 3.30 -15.30 18.25
CA SER A 533 2.35 -14.49 17.48
C SER A 533 2.90 -13.12 17.04
N HIS A 534 3.98 -12.65 17.67
CA HIS A 534 4.65 -11.39 17.37
C HIS A 534 6.00 -11.59 16.66
N GLN A 535 6.30 -12.80 16.23
CA GLN A 535 7.62 -13.20 15.74
C GLN A 535 7.53 -13.67 14.29
N ASP A 536 7.46 -12.73 13.32
CA ASP A 536 7.45 -13.02 11.89
C ASP A 536 8.12 -11.90 11.08
N PRO A 537 9.34 -12.10 10.54
CA PRO A 537 10.02 -11.14 9.69
C PRO A 537 9.72 -11.30 8.19
N GLY A 538 8.77 -12.16 7.80
CA GLY A 538 8.60 -12.65 6.43
C GLY A 538 8.02 -11.66 5.42
N PHE A 539 7.47 -10.52 5.83
CA PHE A 539 6.92 -9.55 4.90
C PHE A 539 7.95 -9.08 3.85
N ILE A 540 9.20 -8.88 4.24
CA ILE A 540 10.27 -8.46 3.32
C ILE A 540 10.55 -9.50 2.23
N ASP A 541 10.32 -10.80 2.48
CA ASP A 541 10.41 -11.87 1.48
C ASP A 541 9.38 -11.69 0.35
N HIS A 542 8.19 -11.20 0.68
CA HIS A 542 7.20 -10.85 -0.32
C HIS A 542 7.54 -9.55 -1.06
N VAL A 543 8.01 -8.53 -0.35
CA VAL A 543 8.36 -7.22 -0.92
C VAL A 543 9.39 -7.36 -2.03
N VAL A 544 10.46 -8.11 -1.82
CA VAL A 544 11.54 -8.28 -2.82
C VAL A 544 11.10 -9.02 -4.09
N ASN A 545 9.89 -9.62 -4.11
CA ASN A 545 9.29 -10.21 -5.30
C ASN A 545 8.71 -9.18 -6.28
N LYS A 546 8.52 -7.94 -5.84
CA LYS A 546 7.95 -6.90 -6.68
C LYS A 546 8.99 -6.35 -7.65
N LYS A 547 8.52 -5.57 -8.62
CA LYS A 547 9.42 -5.00 -9.63
C LYS A 547 10.50 -4.14 -8.96
N ALA A 548 11.73 -4.42 -9.28
CA ALA A 548 12.91 -3.78 -8.69
C ALA A 548 12.93 -2.26 -8.78
N GLU A 549 12.27 -1.68 -9.78
CA GLU A 549 12.18 -0.23 -9.98
C GLU A 549 11.21 0.47 -9.01
N VAL A 550 10.39 -0.28 -8.24
CA VAL A 550 9.41 0.31 -7.31
C VAL A 550 9.63 -0.07 -5.85
N VAL A 551 10.43 -1.09 -5.52
CA VAL A 551 10.61 -1.51 -4.12
C VAL A 551 12.01 -1.28 -3.60
N ARG A 552 12.11 -0.94 -2.31
CA ARG A 552 13.34 -0.79 -1.54
C ARG A 552 13.13 -1.38 -0.14
N VAL A 553 14.16 -2.06 0.37
CA VAL A 553 14.18 -2.61 1.73
C VAL A 553 15.46 -2.17 2.42
N TYR A 554 15.30 -1.50 3.55
CA TYR A 554 16.40 -0.95 4.34
C TYR A 554 16.39 -1.53 5.76
N LEU A 555 17.53 -1.98 6.24
CA LEU A 555 17.74 -2.47 7.59
C LEU A 555 18.90 -1.71 8.25
N PRO A 556 18.67 -0.46 8.66
CA PRO A 556 19.72 0.37 9.26
C PRO A 556 20.20 -0.22 10.59
N PRO A 557 21.52 -0.31 10.82
CA PRO A 557 22.09 -0.91 12.04
C PRO A 557 22.04 0.00 13.26
N ASP A 558 21.81 1.30 13.09
CA ASP A 558 21.78 2.31 14.14
C ASP A 558 20.90 3.53 13.80
N ALA A 559 20.77 4.44 14.74
CA ALA A 559 19.94 5.63 14.62
C ALA A 559 20.43 6.62 13.54
N ASN A 560 21.72 6.80 13.37
CA ASN A 560 22.29 7.73 12.39
C ASN A 560 22.03 7.22 10.96
N CYS A 561 22.16 5.91 10.73
CA CYS A 561 21.75 5.28 9.48
C CYS A 561 20.24 5.38 9.25
N LEU A 562 19.42 5.17 10.30
CA LEU A 562 17.97 5.29 10.19
C LEU A 562 17.54 6.71 9.80
N LEU A 563 18.15 7.76 10.37
CA LEU A 563 17.88 9.15 9.97
C LEU A 563 18.21 9.41 8.50
N SER A 564 19.36 8.95 8.03
CA SER A 564 19.78 9.10 6.64
C SER A 564 18.83 8.39 5.66
N VAL A 565 18.42 7.17 6.00
CA VAL A 565 17.43 6.39 5.21
C VAL A 565 16.07 7.07 5.21
N THR A 566 15.61 7.57 6.37
CA THR A 566 14.31 8.23 6.49
C THR A 566 14.22 9.49 5.63
N ASP A 567 15.22 10.36 5.66
CA ASP A 567 15.29 11.56 4.79
C ASP A 567 15.24 11.17 3.31
N HIS A 568 15.99 10.14 2.92
CA HIS A 568 15.96 9.61 1.56
C HIS A 568 14.58 9.08 1.15
N CYS A 569 13.92 8.30 2.00
CA CYS A 569 12.59 7.75 1.73
C CYS A 569 11.54 8.85 1.55
N LEU A 570 11.56 9.89 2.40
CA LEU A 570 10.62 11.02 2.32
C LEU A 570 10.81 11.88 1.05
N ARG A 571 12.02 11.92 0.47
CA ARG A 571 12.31 12.60 -0.80
C ARG A 571 11.98 11.77 -2.03
N SER A 572 11.88 10.46 -1.89
CA SER A 572 11.69 9.55 -3.02
C SER A 572 10.28 9.65 -3.61
N ARG A 573 10.13 9.24 -4.88
CA ARG A 573 8.87 9.26 -5.63
C ARG A 573 8.62 7.91 -6.29
N ASN A 574 7.38 7.50 -6.34
CA ASN A 574 6.93 6.24 -6.96
C ASN A 574 7.61 4.98 -6.42
N TYR A 575 8.06 5.01 -5.15
CA TYR A 575 8.60 3.82 -4.50
C TYR A 575 7.70 3.31 -3.39
N VAL A 576 7.90 2.05 -3.05
CA VAL A 576 7.52 1.48 -1.77
C VAL A 576 8.81 1.22 -1.00
N ASN A 577 9.00 1.95 0.08
CA ASN A 577 10.16 1.83 0.96
C ASN A 577 9.75 1.08 2.22
N VAL A 578 10.46 0.00 2.53
CA VAL A 578 10.30 -0.75 3.78
C VAL A 578 11.54 -0.55 4.61
N VAL A 579 11.37 -0.04 5.82
CA VAL A 579 12.46 0.20 6.78
C VAL A 579 12.20 -0.63 8.03
N VAL A 580 13.12 -1.53 8.36
CA VAL A 580 13.07 -2.35 9.59
C VAL A 580 14.04 -1.78 10.61
N ALA A 581 13.55 -1.38 11.79
CA ALA A 581 14.39 -0.75 12.82
C ALA A 581 13.92 -1.04 14.25
N GLY A 582 14.88 -1.17 15.17
CA GLY A 582 14.63 -1.41 16.59
C GLY A 582 14.16 -0.20 17.36
N LYS A 583 13.29 -0.42 18.34
CA LYS A 583 12.74 0.59 19.25
C LYS A 583 13.33 0.55 20.67
N GLN A 584 14.06 -0.50 21.01
CA GLN A 584 14.75 -0.60 22.29
C GLN A 584 16.13 0.08 22.24
N PRO A 585 16.68 0.45 23.39
CA PRO A 585 18.05 0.94 23.46
C PRO A 585 19.04 -0.07 22.87
N ALA A 586 19.87 0.40 21.92
CA ALA A 586 20.87 -0.43 21.26
C ALA A 586 22.18 0.36 21.05
N PRO A 587 23.34 -0.32 21.00
CA PRO A 587 24.62 0.32 20.70
C PRO A 587 24.59 1.05 19.35
N GLN A 588 25.31 2.16 19.26
CA GLN A 588 25.43 2.99 18.07
C GLN A 588 26.84 2.85 17.49
N TRP A 589 26.94 2.73 16.17
CA TRP A 589 28.17 2.28 15.52
C TRP A 589 28.90 3.36 14.74
N LEU A 590 28.17 4.18 14.00
CA LEU A 590 28.71 5.14 13.05
C LEU A 590 28.42 6.58 13.46
N THR A 591 29.40 7.45 13.28
CA THR A 591 29.14 8.89 13.29
C THR A 591 28.15 9.24 12.16
N MET A 592 27.51 10.41 12.24
CA MET A 592 26.55 10.81 11.20
C MET A 592 27.19 10.90 9.79
N ASP A 593 28.42 11.35 9.68
CA ASP A 593 29.12 11.44 8.39
C ASP A 593 29.45 10.06 7.81
N GLU A 594 29.87 9.12 8.65
CA GLU A 594 30.07 7.74 8.25
C GLU A 594 28.75 7.05 7.87
N ALA A 595 27.68 7.28 8.64
CA ALA A 595 26.36 6.73 8.38
C ALA A 595 25.82 7.22 7.02
N VAL A 596 25.95 8.51 6.70
CA VAL A 596 25.54 9.05 5.40
C VAL A 596 26.30 8.39 4.25
N LYS A 597 27.62 8.26 4.34
CA LYS A 597 28.44 7.60 3.32
C LYS A 597 28.02 6.13 3.16
N HIS A 598 27.84 5.43 4.28
CA HIS A 598 27.45 4.03 4.30
C HIS A 598 26.06 3.80 3.69
N CYS A 599 25.07 4.61 4.05
CA CYS A 599 23.72 4.54 3.49
C CYS A 599 23.68 4.90 1.99
N GLN A 600 24.51 5.86 1.53
CA GLN A 600 24.63 6.19 0.10
C GLN A 600 25.20 5.01 -0.70
N ALA A 601 26.21 4.33 -0.17
CA ALA A 601 26.73 3.09 -0.76
C ALA A 601 25.71 1.95 -0.66
N GLY A 602 24.93 1.91 0.42
CA GLY A 602 23.91 0.90 0.73
C GLY A 602 24.42 -0.35 1.40
N LEU A 603 25.72 -0.61 1.30
CA LEU A 603 26.52 -1.59 2.03
C LEU A 603 27.99 -1.23 1.97
N GLY A 604 28.82 -1.81 2.86
CA GLY A 604 30.25 -1.56 2.79
C GLY A 604 31.06 -2.28 3.87
N ILE A 605 32.36 -2.30 3.68
CA ILE A 605 33.32 -2.82 4.64
C ILE A 605 33.39 -1.84 5.84
N TRP A 606 33.26 -2.36 7.05
CA TRP A 606 33.58 -1.62 8.26
C TRP A 606 35.04 -1.82 8.63
N GLU A 607 35.91 -0.90 8.18
CA GLU A 607 37.38 -0.98 8.34
C GLU A 607 37.79 -1.08 9.81
N TRP A 608 37.10 -0.36 10.71
CA TRP A 608 37.35 -0.36 12.15
C TRP A 608 37.05 -1.72 12.82
N ALA A 609 36.14 -2.50 12.23
CA ALA A 609 35.76 -3.84 12.66
C ALA A 609 36.53 -4.94 11.92
N SER A 610 37.23 -4.62 10.85
CA SER A 610 38.01 -5.55 10.03
C SER A 610 39.50 -5.58 10.48
N ASN A 611 40.23 -6.63 10.15
CA ASN A 611 41.66 -6.73 10.36
C ASN A 611 42.45 -7.30 9.18
N ASP A 612 41.80 -7.40 8.01
CA ASP A 612 42.42 -7.79 6.75
C ASP A 612 43.26 -6.65 6.11
N ARG A 613 43.11 -5.41 6.62
CA ARG A 613 43.84 -4.19 6.20
C ARG A 613 43.79 -3.94 4.69
N GLY A 614 42.64 -4.20 4.08
CA GLY A 614 42.45 -4.08 2.64
C GLY A 614 43.09 -5.20 1.81
N GLY A 615 43.67 -6.21 2.47
CA GLY A 615 44.16 -7.41 1.82
C GLY A 615 43.09 -8.51 1.70
N GLU A 616 43.55 -9.71 1.32
CA GLU A 616 42.66 -10.85 1.22
C GLU A 616 42.30 -11.38 2.61
N PRO A 617 41.00 -11.50 2.98
CA PRO A 617 40.56 -12.05 4.24
C PRO A 617 40.65 -13.58 4.25
N ASP A 618 40.64 -14.19 5.42
CA ASP A 618 40.42 -15.63 5.61
C ASP A 618 38.92 -15.97 5.66
N VAL A 619 38.11 -15.03 6.11
CA VAL A 619 36.65 -15.14 6.24
C VAL A 619 36.02 -13.77 6.15
N VAL A 620 34.82 -13.70 5.53
CA VAL A 620 33.95 -12.53 5.53
C VAL A 620 32.83 -12.73 6.55
N MET A 621 32.66 -11.78 7.47
CA MET A 621 31.56 -11.70 8.42
C MET A 621 30.61 -10.61 7.94
N ALA A 622 29.47 -11.01 7.36
CA ALA A 622 28.47 -10.08 6.85
C ALA A 622 27.27 -9.99 7.79
N CYS A 623 26.63 -8.84 7.86
CA CYS A 623 25.45 -8.63 8.70
C CYS A 623 24.45 -7.67 8.06
N CYS A 624 23.15 -7.87 8.36
CA CYS A 624 22.08 -7.03 7.89
C CYS A 624 20.95 -6.99 8.95
N GLY A 625 20.68 -5.81 9.52
CA GLY A 625 19.78 -5.55 10.64
C GLY A 625 20.55 -5.20 11.93
N ASP A 626 19.88 -4.59 12.91
CA ASP A 626 20.49 -4.08 14.14
C ASP A 626 21.03 -5.19 15.04
N VAL A 627 20.20 -6.20 15.38
CA VAL A 627 20.61 -7.34 16.22
C VAL A 627 21.63 -8.25 15.52
N PRO A 628 21.46 -8.63 14.24
CA PRO A 628 22.51 -9.36 13.51
C PRO A 628 23.85 -8.61 13.47
N THR A 629 23.83 -7.29 13.39
CA THR A 629 25.05 -6.47 13.45
C THR A 629 25.73 -6.54 14.81
N LEU A 630 24.96 -6.42 15.90
CA LEU A 630 25.46 -6.57 17.27
C LEU A 630 26.13 -7.92 17.48
N GLU A 631 25.45 -9.00 17.10
CA GLU A 631 25.97 -10.37 17.31
C GLU A 631 27.18 -10.68 16.41
N THR A 632 27.20 -10.16 15.19
CA THR A 632 28.37 -10.27 14.29
C THR A 632 29.60 -9.57 14.89
N LEU A 633 29.46 -8.35 15.39
CA LEU A 633 30.56 -7.62 16.01
C LEU A 633 31.06 -8.31 17.27
N ALA A 634 30.17 -8.83 18.11
CA ALA A 634 30.54 -9.62 19.29
C ALA A 634 31.24 -10.92 18.89
N ALA A 635 30.82 -11.57 17.81
CA ALA A 635 31.51 -12.76 17.28
C ALA A 635 32.93 -12.43 16.78
N VAL A 636 33.08 -11.30 16.07
CA VAL A 636 34.41 -10.82 15.61
C VAL A 636 35.36 -10.53 16.79
N ASP A 637 34.85 -9.94 17.85
CA ASP A 637 35.63 -9.70 19.08
C ASP A 637 36.05 -11.02 19.74
N LEU A 638 35.17 -12.03 19.79
CA LEU A 638 35.55 -13.38 20.27
C LEU A 638 36.59 -14.04 19.35
N LEU A 639 36.44 -13.93 18.02
CA LEU A 639 37.45 -14.46 17.09
C LEU A 639 38.83 -13.82 17.27
N ARG A 640 38.88 -12.51 17.52
CA ARG A 640 40.16 -11.82 17.82
C ARG A 640 40.85 -12.38 19.06
N ARG A 641 40.10 -12.76 20.08
CA ARG A 641 40.62 -13.35 21.31
C ARG A 641 41.08 -14.78 21.11
N HIS A 642 40.31 -15.60 20.41
CA HIS A 642 40.59 -17.02 20.24
C HIS A 642 41.52 -17.37 19.06
N ALA A 643 41.52 -16.52 18.03
CA ALA A 643 42.28 -16.72 16.79
C ALA A 643 42.85 -15.37 16.26
N PRO A 644 43.81 -14.74 16.97
CA PRO A 644 44.29 -13.40 16.66
C PRO A 644 44.93 -13.25 15.27
N ASP A 645 45.42 -14.36 14.70
CA ASP A 645 46.03 -14.38 13.35
C ASP A 645 45.00 -14.54 12.22
N LEU A 646 43.73 -14.68 12.56
CA LEU A 646 42.64 -14.78 11.55
C LEU A 646 42.34 -13.42 10.96
N LYS A 647 42.37 -13.32 9.63
CA LYS A 647 41.98 -12.10 8.90
C LYS A 647 40.50 -12.12 8.64
N VAL A 648 39.78 -11.23 9.30
CA VAL A 648 38.34 -11.08 9.21
C VAL A 648 37.99 -9.77 8.51
N ARG A 649 37.13 -9.83 7.49
CA ARG A 649 36.50 -8.69 6.87
C ARG A 649 35.06 -8.59 7.34
N VAL A 650 34.64 -7.43 7.84
CA VAL A 650 33.27 -7.17 8.29
C VAL A 650 32.55 -6.33 7.26
N ILE A 651 31.39 -6.79 6.81
CA ILE A 651 30.52 -6.08 5.84
C ILE A 651 29.15 -5.88 6.48
N ASN A 652 28.69 -4.63 6.53
CA ASN A 652 27.31 -4.33 6.91
C ASN A 652 26.47 -3.95 5.68
N VAL A 653 25.24 -4.46 5.63
CA VAL A 653 24.27 -4.23 4.56
C VAL A 653 23.10 -3.44 5.13
N VAL A 654 22.88 -2.22 4.61
CA VAL A 654 21.72 -1.37 4.92
C VAL A 654 20.62 -1.52 3.88
N ASN A 655 20.97 -1.42 2.59
CA ASN A 655 20.05 -1.59 1.47
C ASN A 655 20.12 -3.02 0.96
N LEU A 656 19.13 -3.83 1.32
CA LEU A 656 19.07 -5.24 0.97
C LEU A 656 19.14 -5.48 -0.54
N MET A 657 18.58 -4.57 -1.34
CA MET A 657 18.53 -4.71 -2.80
C MET A 657 19.92 -4.60 -3.47
N LYS A 658 20.93 -4.11 -2.77
CA LYS A 658 22.32 -4.08 -3.25
C LYS A 658 22.92 -5.47 -3.47
N LEU A 659 22.39 -6.48 -2.79
CA LEU A 659 22.86 -7.86 -2.94
C LEU A 659 22.50 -8.47 -4.30
N GLN A 660 21.43 -7.98 -4.95
CA GLN A 660 21.06 -8.43 -6.29
C GLN A 660 22.06 -7.95 -7.35
N PRO A 661 22.26 -8.71 -8.45
CA PRO A 661 23.02 -8.23 -9.61
C PRO A 661 22.41 -6.95 -10.21
N SER A 662 23.27 -6.09 -10.77
CA SER A 662 22.82 -4.87 -11.47
C SER A 662 21.94 -5.17 -12.68
N SER A 663 21.99 -6.37 -13.22
CA SER A 663 21.10 -6.84 -14.29
C SER A 663 19.67 -7.12 -13.84
N GLU A 664 19.44 -7.31 -12.52
CA GLU A 664 18.13 -7.62 -11.95
C GLU A 664 17.53 -6.47 -11.16
N HIS A 665 18.37 -5.63 -10.59
CA HIS A 665 17.93 -4.47 -9.82
C HIS A 665 18.76 -3.23 -10.18
N PRO A 666 18.15 -2.06 -10.46
CA PRO A 666 18.86 -0.84 -10.86
C PRO A 666 19.88 -0.35 -9.83
N HIS A 667 19.71 -0.71 -8.55
CA HIS A 667 20.63 -0.39 -7.46
C HIS A 667 21.52 -1.57 -7.06
N GLY A 668 21.40 -2.73 -7.71
CA GLY A 668 22.24 -3.90 -7.47
C GLY A 668 23.70 -3.64 -7.80
N LEU A 669 24.61 -4.31 -7.10
CA LEU A 669 26.05 -4.22 -7.42
C LEU A 669 26.36 -4.93 -8.72
N SER A 670 27.39 -4.46 -9.43
CA SER A 670 28.03 -5.26 -10.47
C SER A 670 28.66 -6.53 -9.86
N ASP A 671 28.86 -7.58 -10.66
CA ASP A 671 29.53 -8.78 -10.13
C ASP A 671 30.95 -8.48 -9.69
N HIS A 672 31.66 -7.60 -10.43
CA HIS A 672 32.99 -7.14 -10.07
C HIS A 672 33.05 -6.47 -8.69
N ASP A 673 32.10 -5.55 -8.40
CA ASP A 673 32.07 -4.85 -7.13
C ASP A 673 31.65 -5.77 -5.99
N PHE A 674 30.71 -6.69 -6.26
CA PHE A 674 30.30 -7.69 -5.28
C PHE A 674 31.47 -8.62 -4.92
N ASP A 675 32.17 -9.16 -5.92
CA ASP A 675 33.30 -10.06 -5.71
C ASP A 675 34.50 -9.37 -5.01
N ALA A 676 34.72 -8.07 -5.25
CA ALA A 676 35.73 -7.28 -4.55
C ALA A 676 35.42 -7.14 -3.05
N LEU A 677 34.15 -7.06 -2.69
CA LEU A 677 33.71 -6.95 -1.28
C LEU A 677 33.65 -8.31 -0.59
N PHE A 678 32.91 -9.26 -1.18
CA PHE A 678 32.55 -10.53 -0.54
C PHE A 678 33.54 -11.66 -0.85
N THR A 679 34.47 -11.49 -1.80
CA THR A 679 35.35 -12.50 -2.37
C THR A 679 34.60 -13.58 -3.15
N THR A 680 35.35 -14.43 -3.88
CA THR A 680 34.77 -15.51 -4.69
C THR A 680 34.98 -16.91 -4.10
N ASP A 681 35.95 -17.04 -3.17
CA ASP A 681 36.47 -18.32 -2.69
C ASP A 681 36.56 -18.44 -1.15
N LYS A 682 36.33 -17.36 -0.39
CA LYS A 682 36.40 -17.42 1.06
C LYS A 682 35.02 -17.69 1.67
N PRO A 683 34.96 -18.34 2.83
CA PRO A 683 33.71 -18.49 3.57
C PRO A 683 33.12 -17.11 3.92
N ILE A 684 31.79 -16.96 3.70
CA ILE A 684 31.03 -15.79 4.06
C ILE A 684 30.00 -16.22 5.10
N ILE A 685 30.16 -15.80 6.35
CA ILE A 685 29.18 -16.02 7.41
C ILE A 685 28.29 -14.81 7.46
N PHE A 686 27.01 -14.99 7.10
CA PHE A 686 26.05 -13.89 6.96
C PHE A 686 24.98 -13.97 8.05
N ALA A 687 25.00 -13.03 8.98
CA ALA A 687 23.95 -12.86 9.98
C ALA A 687 22.85 -11.95 9.42
N PHE A 688 21.64 -12.47 9.26
CA PHE A 688 20.54 -11.78 8.61
C PHE A 688 19.32 -11.67 9.53
N HIS A 689 18.63 -10.54 9.43
CA HIS A 689 17.45 -10.23 10.24
C HIS A 689 16.28 -11.21 10.01
N GLY A 690 16.00 -11.55 8.77
CA GLY A 690 14.85 -12.38 8.35
C GLY A 690 15.22 -13.84 8.08
N TYR A 691 14.46 -14.48 7.22
CA TYR A 691 14.69 -15.88 6.84
C TYR A 691 15.94 -16.03 5.98
N PRO A 692 16.84 -17.00 6.27
CA PRO A 692 18.08 -17.22 5.53
C PRO A 692 17.89 -17.38 4.02
N SER A 693 16.77 -17.99 3.60
CA SER A 693 16.43 -18.22 2.21
C SER A 693 16.42 -16.94 1.36
N LEU A 694 16.07 -15.80 1.95
CA LEU A 694 16.03 -14.53 1.24
C LEU A 694 17.42 -14.09 0.76
N ILE A 695 18.44 -14.19 1.60
CA ILE A 695 19.82 -13.86 1.19
C ILE A 695 20.28 -14.79 0.08
N HIS A 696 20.03 -16.08 0.19
CA HIS A 696 20.38 -17.05 -0.87
C HIS A 696 19.66 -16.69 -2.19
N ARG A 697 18.41 -16.30 -2.12
CA ARG A 697 17.65 -15.86 -3.29
C ARG A 697 18.21 -14.59 -3.93
N LEU A 698 18.64 -13.61 -3.15
CA LEU A 698 19.21 -12.36 -3.67
C LEU A 698 20.61 -12.55 -4.26
N THR A 699 21.32 -13.60 -3.86
CA THR A 699 22.73 -13.84 -4.23
C THR A 699 22.98 -15.08 -5.07
N TYR A 700 21.94 -15.86 -5.45
CA TYR A 700 22.10 -17.16 -6.13
C TYR A 700 22.90 -17.08 -7.44
N ARG A 701 22.94 -15.92 -8.09
CA ARG A 701 23.72 -15.68 -9.33
C ARG A 701 25.15 -15.20 -9.09
N ARG A 702 25.52 -14.92 -7.84
CA ARG A 702 26.88 -14.44 -7.52
C ARG A 702 27.90 -15.58 -7.61
N THR A 703 29.09 -15.27 -8.10
CA THR A 703 30.18 -16.23 -8.27
C THR A 703 30.51 -16.96 -6.95
N GLY A 704 30.59 -16.22 -5.85
CA GLY A 704 30.89 -16.73 -4.52
C GLY A 704 29.69 -17.34 -3.77
N HIS A 705 28.50 -17.49 -4.38
CA HIS A 705 27.29 -17.96 -3.71
C HIS A 705 27.44 -19.27 -2.92
N PRO A 706 28.17 -20.31 -3.40
CA PRO A 706 28.37 -21.55 -2.64
C PRO A 706 29.08 -21.36 -1.28
N ASN A 707 29.80 -20.25 -1.12
CA ASN A 707 30.53 -19.92 0.12
C ASN A 707 29.70 -19.09 1.12
N ILE A 708 28.48 -18.71 0.77
CA ILE A 708 27.61 -17.91 1.63
C ILE A 708 26.84 -18.85 2.57
N HIS A 709 27.10 -18.69 3.88
CA HIS A 709 26.44 -19.42 4.96
C HIS A 709 25.62 -18.44 5.79
N VAL A 710 24.29 -18.53 5.69
CA VAL A 710 23.38 -17.55 6.29
C VAL A 710 22.80 -18.09 7.60
N ARG A 711 22.84 -17.26 8.63
CA ARG A 711 22.07 -17.41 9.86
C ARG A 711 21.00 -16.33 9.92
N GLY A 712 19.82 -16.70 10.36
CA GLY A 712 18.66 -15.82 10.46
C GLY A 712 17.54 -16.50 11.24
N TYR A 713 16.33 -15.96 11.16
CA TYR A 713 15.18 -16.53 11.84
C TYR A 713 14.78 -17.91 11.27
N LYS A 714 14.51 -18.88 12.14
CA LYS A 714 14.20 -20.27 11.79
C LYS A 714 12.85 -20.75 12.34
N GLU A 715 11.95 -19.88 12.71
CA GLU A 715 10.68 -20.19 13.40
C GLU A 715 10.87 -20.78 14.82
N GLU A 716 12.04 -20.60 15.41
CA GLU A 716 12.30 -20.97 16.79
C GLU A 716 12.01 -19.77 17.69
N GLY A 717 10.76 -19.65 18.12
CA GLY A 717 10.27 -18.56 18.95
C GLY A 717 9.44 -19.05 20.14
N THR A 718 9.63 -18.39 21.27
CA THR A 718 8.89 -18.63 22.50
C THR A 718 9.03 -17.43 23.44
N THR A 719 8.47 -17.50 24.62
CA THR A 719 8.77 -16.55 25.69
C THR A 719 10.13 -16.91 26.31
N THR A 720 11.10 -16.02 26.13
CA THR A 720 12.48 -16.22 26.59
C THR A 720 13.16 -14.87 26.86
N THR A 721 14.47 -14.74 26.67
CA THR A 721 15.24 -13.50 26.80
C THR A 721 15.70 -13.02 25.40
N PRO A 722 16.05 -11.72 25.23
CA PRO A 722 16.49 -11.20 23.93
C PRO A 722 17.67 -11.93 23.30
N PHE A 723 18.67 -12.31 24.10
CA PHE A 723 19.81 -13.06 23.58
C PHE A 723 19.47 -14.53 23.32
N ASP A 724 18.63 -15.14 24.15
CA ASP A 724 18.18 -16.52 23.92
C ASP A 724 17.36 -16.66 22.65
N MET A 725 16.61 -15.64 22.24
CA MET A 725 16.00 -15.60 20.90
C MET A 725 17.05 -15.79 19.78
N CYS A 726 18.21 -15.16 19.92
CA CYS A 726 19.31 -15.37 18.98
C CYS A 726 19.88 -16.78 19.07
N VAL A 727 20.02 -17.33 20.29
CA VAL A 727 20.55 -18.70 20.56
C VAL A 727 19.62 -19.76 19.94
N LEU A 728 18.31 -19.65 20.15
CA LEU A 728 17.33 -20.58 19.58
C LEU A 728 17.39 -20.61 18.04
N ASN A 729 17.73 -19.50 17.42
CA ASN A 729 17.82 -19.35 15.97
C ASN A 729 19.26 -19.48 15.43
N ASP A 730 20.25 -19.86 16.25
CA ASP A 730 21.68 -19.97 15.93
C ASP A 730 22.29 -18.67 15.35
N LEU A 731 21.71 -17.51 15.66
CA LEU A 731 22.18 -16.20 15.16
C LEU A 731 23.13 -15.52 16.14
N ASP A 732 23.25 -16.04 17.33
CA ASP A 732 24.06 -15.46 18.38
C ASP A 732 25.58 -15.54 18.08
N ARG A 733 26.35 -14.73 18.81
CA ARG A 733 27.81 -14.61 18.67
C ARG A 733 28.58 -15.94 18.79
N PHE A 734 28.09 -16.88 19.57
CA PHE A 734 28.73 -18.17 19.77
C PHE A 734 28.54 -19.10 18.58
N HIS A 735 27.34 -19.19 18.03
CA HIS A 735 27.09 -19.96 16.83
C HIS A 735 27.80 -19.37 15.61
N LEU A 736 27.84 -18.04 15.48
CA LEU A 736 28.59 -17.38 14.40
C LEU A 736 30.10 -17.69 14.46
N VAL A 737 30.72 -17.70 15.65
CA VAL A 737 32.11 -18.10 15.83
C VAL A 737 32.32 -19.59 15.48
N SER A 738 31.39 -20.46 15.90
CA SER A 738 31.43 -21.90 15.55
C SER A 738 31.42 -22.08 14.02
N ASP A 739 30.58 -21.33 13.32
CA ASP A 739 30.50 -21.40 11.84
C ASP A 739 31.81 -21.00 11.16
N VAL A 740 32.50 -19.99 11.68
CA VAL A 740 33.84 -19.61 11.18
C VAL A 740 34.83 -20.74 11.42
N ILE A 741 34.86 -21.31 12.65
CA ILE A 741 35.77 -22.40 12.99
C ILE A 741 35.59 -23.61 12.08
N ASP A 742 34.35 -23.97 11.77
CA ASP A 742 34.03 -25.12 10.94
C ASP A 742 34.41 -24.97 9.48
N ARG A 743 34.56 -23.71 9.01
CA ARG A 743 34.77 -23.41 7.58
C ARG A 743 36.12 -22.83 7.22
N VAL A 744 36.96 -22.55 8.23
CA VAL A 744 38.33 -22.00 8.03
C VAL A 744 39.38 -23.03 8.43
N PRO A 745 39.89 -23.88 7.51
CA PRO A 745 40.75 -25.03 7.85
C PRO A 745 42.05 -24.68 8.58
N LYS A 746 42.58 -23.44 8.37
CA LYS A 746 43.86 -23.04 9.00
C LYS A 746 43.80 -22.92 10.54
N LEU A 747 42.59 -22.91 11.10
CA LEU A 747 42.44 -22.83 12.58
C LEU A 747 42.87 -24.10 13.29
N GLY A 748 42.83 -25.29 12.67
CA GLY A 748 43.39 -26.52 13.15
C GLY A 748 43.02 -26.90 14.60
N ALA A 749 44.02 -27.33 15.40
CA ALA A 749 43.81 -27.76 16.78
C ALA A 749 43.35 -26.63 17.73
N ARG A 750 43.66 -25.35 17.43
CA ARG A 750 43.16 -24.20 18.20
C ARG A 750 41.62 -24.12 18.16
N ALA A 751 41.02 -24.58 17.10
CA ALA A 751 39.57 -24.63 16.94
C ALA A 751 38.86 -25.50 17.95
N ALA A 752 39.46 -26.64 18.39
CA ALA A 752 38.84 -27.55 19.35
C ALA A 752 38.65 -26.89 20.72
N TYR A 753 39.65 -26.14 21.20
CA TYR A 753 39.56 -25.41 22.45
C TYR A 753 38.50 -24.26 22.37
N ALA A 754 38.53 -23.47 21.30
CA ALA A 754 37.56 -22.39 21.11
C ALA A 754 36.12 -22.93 21.03
N LYS A 755 35.90 -24.04 20.32
CA LYS A 755 34.58 -24.70 20.30
C LYS A 755 34.10 -25.18 21.65
N GLN A 756 35.00 -25.74 22.47
CA GLN A 756 34.60 -26.17 23.81
C GLN A 756 34.23 -24.98 24.68
N ALA A 757 35.04 -23.92 24.67
CA ALA A 757 34.76 -22.70 25.43
C ALA A 757 33.41 -22.06 25.04
N ILE A 758 33.04 -22.10 23.76
CA ILE A 758 31.75 -21.61 23.26
C ILE A 758 30.59 -22.48 23.75
N ARG A 759 30.74 -23.81 23.70
CA ARG A 759 29.71 -24.74 24.23
C ARG A 759 29.46 -24.55 25.71
N ASP A 760 30.55 -24.37 26.49
CA ASP A 760 30.45 -24.11 27.93
C ASP A 760 29.66 -22.81 28.17
N LYS A 761 29.92 -21.75 27.40
CA LYS A 761 29.18 -20.48 27.50
C LYS A 761 27.70 -20.60 27.16
N LEU A 762 27.31 -21.39 26.16
CA LEU A 762 25.90 -21.66 25.84
C LEU A 762 25.20 -22.45 26.97
N ILE A 763 25.93 -23.37 27.67
CA ILE A 763 25.41 -24.09 28.82
C ILE A 763 25.23 -23.11 30.00
N ASP A 764 26.25 -22.32 30.31
CA ASP A 764 26.22 -21.31 31.38
C ASP A 764 25.03 -20.36 31.17
N HIS A 765 24.83 -19.89 29.92
CA HIS A 765 23.73 -19.01 29.57
C HIS A 765 22.38 -19.68 29.82
N LYS A 766 22.18 -20.92 29.38
CA LYS A 766 20.93 -21.66 29.57
C LYS A 766 20.60 -21.87 31.05
N GLU A 767 21.60 -22.18 31.87
CA GLU A 767 21.44 -22.29 33.31
C GLU A 767 21.11 -20.94 33.96
N PHE A 768 21.75 -19.87 33.48
CA PHE A 768 21.53 -18.52 33.98
C PHE A 768 20.09 -18.04 33.72
N ILE A 769 19.62 -18.14 32.49
CA ILE A 769 18.24 -17.70 32.13
C ILE A 769 17.19 -18.53 32.86
N ALA A 770 17.42 -19.83 33.04
CA ALA A 770 16.51 -20.70 33.81
C ALA A 770 16.39 -20.30 35.27
N ARG A 771 17.45 -19.71 35.83
CA ARG A 771 17.52 -19.32 37.25
C ARG A 771 17.07 -17.89 37.50
N TYR A 772 17.41 -16.95 36.58
CA TYR A 772 17.26 -15.53 36.82
C TYR A 772 16.22 -14.87 35.91
N GLY A 773 15.82 -15.51 34.80
CA GLY A 773 14.85 -14.97 33.83
C GLY A 773 15.38 -13.78 33.02
N ASP A 774 16.72 -13.64 32.91
CA ASP A 774 17.36 -12.53 32.21
C ASP A 774 18.65 -13.02 31.53
N ASP A 775 19.21 -12.28 30.60
CA ASP A 775 20.48 -12.58 29.95
C ASP A 775 21.69 -12.33 30.87
N MET A 776 22.76 -13.10 30.68
CA MET A 776 23.96 -12.94 31.47
C MET A 776 24.53 -11.52 31.38
N PRO A 777 25.04 -10.94 32.49
CA PRO A 777 25.61 -9.58 32.50
C PRO A 777 26.74 -9.36 31.48
N GLU A 778 27.52 -10.39 31.19
CA GLU A 778 28.58 -10.33 30.17
C GLU A 778 28.03 -10.21 28.73
N ILE A 779 26.81 -10.66 28.51
CA ILE A 779 26.10 -10.53 27.21
C ILE A 779 25.52 -9.13 27.09
N THR A 780 24.72 -8.69 28.06
CA THR A 780 24.05 -7.40 28.07
C THR A 780 25.02 -6.21 28.22
N GLY A 781 26.10 -6.44 28.97
CA GLY A 781 27.15 -5.44 29.20
C GLY A 781 28.22 -5.38 28.12
N TRP A 782 28.20 -6.29 27.13
CA TRP A 782 29.24 -6.30 26.09
C TRP A 782 29.28 -4.98 25.31
N ARG A 783 30.51 -4.46 25.09
CA ARG A 783 30.78 -3.28 24.25
C ARG A 783 32.01 -3.53 23.39
N TRP A 784 31.99 -3.03 22.17
CA TRP A 784 33.10 -3.15 21.24
C TRP A 784 34.38 -2.48 21.81
N GLY A 785 35.50 -3.15 21.73
CA GLY A 785 36.81 -2.62 22.12
C GLY A 785 37.05 -2.49 23.64
N GLN A 786 36.13 -2.94 24.47
CA GLN A 786 36.35 -3.04 25.92
C GLN A 786 36.83 -4.45 26.28
N GLU A 787 37.97 -4.55 27.00
CA GLU A 787 38.33 -5.82 27.65
C GLU A 787 37.23 -6.17 28.65
N ALA A 788 36.79 -7.43 28.65
CA ALA A 788 35.88 -7.92 29.68
C ALA A 788 36.50 -7.62 31.08
N ALA A 789 35.85 -6.75 31.84
CA ALA A 789 36.23 -6.53 33.22
C ALA A 789 36.26 -7.90 33.88
N SER A 790 37.42 -8.32 34.36
CA SER A 790 37.60 -9.54 35.08
C SER A 790 36.54 -9.60 36.19
N ALA A 791 35.66 -10.57 36.13
CA ALA A 791 34.63 -10.81 37.15
C ALA A 791 35.40 -11.01 38.48
N GLY A 792 35.40 -9.95 39.28
CA GLY A 792 35.89 -10.05 40.66
C GLY A 792 35.01 -11.09 41.36
N VAL A 793 35.68 -12.15 41.81
CA VAL A 793 35.12 -13.15 42.72
C VAL A 793 34.52 -12.38 43.89
N HIS A 794 33.20 -12.28 43.98
CA HIS A 794 32.57 -11.93 45.25
C HIS A 794 32.80 -13.08 46.20
N SER A 795 33.83 -12.93 47.02
CA SER A 795 33.99 -13.70 48.24
C SER A 795 32.75 -13.43 49.10
N THR A 796 31.96 -14.45 49.30
CA THR A 796 30.95 -14.50 50.33
C THR A 796 31.62 -14.40 51.69
N GLU A 797 31.61 -13.22 52.28
CA GLU A 797 31.71 -13.12 53.74
C GLU A 797 30.32 -13.44 54.31
N ALA A 798 30.22 -14.67 54.75
CA ALA A 798 29.27 -15.04 55.79
C ALA A 798 29.83 -14.50 57.10
N ASP A 799 29.12 -13.57 57.72
CA ASP A 799 29.14 -13.45 59.18
C ASP A 799 27.93 -12.62 59.69
N ASN A 800 27.16 -13.36 60.51
CA ASN A 800 26.48 -12.95 61.76
C ASN A 800 25.70 -11.62 61.88
N VAL A 801 24.40 -11.69 61.96
CA VAL A 801 23.49 -11.59 63.13
C VAL A 801 22.06 -11.56 62.67
#